data_7275df226c2c7e60ab4f8fb89502241e
#
_entry.id   7275df226c2c7e60ab4f8fb89502241e
#
_cell.length_a   1.000
_cell.length_b   1.000
_cell.length_c   1.000
_cell.angle_alpha   90.00
_cell.angle_beta   90.00
_cell.angle_gamma   90.00
#
_symmetry.space_group_name_H-M   'P 1'
#
loop_
_entity.id
_entity.type
_entity.pdbx_description
1 polymer ?
#
loop_
_entity_poly.entity_id
_entity_poly.type
_entity_poly.pdbx_seq_one_letter_code
_entity_poly.pdbx_strand_id
1 'polypeptide(L)'
;MAEVHVVAGTLRRRAHIRDRSGLFQNSPFNPDGLGSEKSCIMVAANRQEIIGNNAHVMNQHLGRLLVLLAGLAVAGKLAADEPAATSFPRTRISEDERDHRSFRRLNPGRVPAAGKAQWGRNPIDRFILARLNENGLVPSGRASRRILIRRAHFSLLGVPPSPEVIGQHETDRSPSAWSDLVDRMLASPHYGQRWARHWMDVARFAESGGFEHDDERPTAFHYRDFLVAAFNRDMPFDRFVAWQLAGDELAPKDPLALMATGFLGAGVFPSQLTEAEFESSRYDELDDMVTTTGGAFLGLSIGCARCHDHKYDPIPSQDYYRLASAFTTTIRGEVTTRAPWHSTDQKVLVTSEGLPKLKHHADSRGFPHFYKQTFFLARGDVHQKHGAADTGYLQVLVRPGTRTSHWQVKPPADRKRTSFRRASLARWMTDTERGAGHLLARVIVNRLWHHHFGRGLVASPNDFGTQGEDPTHPKLLDWLAQRLLDCGWRLKPIHRLLLTSSVYCQNGRADGNRQDRDLENRFWSHRPRRRLEAEAIRDALLSVSGRLDSGMYGPGSLDENSRRRSVFLKVKRSRLVPTMMLFDWPEHLVSIGRRANTTTAAQALAFMNSPVGRGYAGSLAERLPADPGRAIVRAWQLAVGRMPRPDEQAAVMVFLERQEGIYRGAGRSDPIRTARVDLCQALLGMNEFIYVD
;
A
#
# COMPACT_ATOMS: atom_id res chain seq x y z
N MET A 1 -40.92 -7.88 28.10
CA MET A 1 -40.99 -9.04 29.04
C MET A 1 -40.60 -10.29 28.27
N ALA A 2 -39.73 -11.04 28.84
CA ALA A 2 -39.08 -12.31 28.52
C ALA A 2 -37.61 -12.10 28.19
N GLU A 3 -36.81 -12.13 29.09
CA GLU A 3 -36.01 -13.08 29.91
C GLU A 3 -34.88 -13.69 29.09
N VAL A 4 -33.68 -13.26 29.51
CA VAL A 4 -32.37 -13.75 29.09
C VAL A 4 -31.96 -14.84 30.08
N HIS A 5 -31.67 -16.03 29.63
CA HIS A 5 -30.97 -17.04 30.41
C HIS A 5 -29.49 -17.16 29.97
N VAL A 6 -28.66 -16.92 30.97
CA VAL A 6 -27.20 -17.16 30.96
C VAL A 6 -26.97 -18.64 31.30
N VAL A 7 -26.11 -19.32 30.55
CA VAL A 7 -25.50 -20.60 30.98
C VAL A 7 -23.97 -20.43 30.92
N ALA A 8 -23.37 -20.45 32.11
CA ALA A 8 -21.94 -20.59 32.33
C ALA A 8 -21.59 -22.09 32.44
N GLY A 9 -20.61 -22.54 31.71
CA GLY A 9 -20.04 -23.87 31.75
C GLY A 9 -18.53 -23.85 31.89
N THR A 10 -18.09 -24.19 33.08
CA THR A 10 -16.70 -24.32 33.58
C THR A 10 -15.95 -25.46 32.91
N LEU A 11 -14.69 -25.24 32.52
CA LEU A 11 -13.69 -26.30 32.49
C LEU A 11 -12.32 -25.76 32.91
N ARG A 12 -11.92 -26.17 34.13
CA ARG A 12 -10.56 -26.04 34.67
C ARG A 12 -9.67 -27.12 34.03
N ARG A 13 -8.46 -26.75 33.59
CA ARG A 13 -7.27 -27.62 33.67
C ARG A 13 -6.07 -26.82 34.15
N ARG A 14 -5.48 -27.38 35.22
CA ARG A 14 -4.26 -26.93 35.91
C ARG A 14 -3.03 -27.22 35.06
N ALA A 15 -2.07 -26.29 35.07
CA ALA A 15 -0.67 -26.61 34.92
C ALA A 15 0.14 -25.84 35.95
N HIS A 16 0.88 -26.54 36.78
CA HIS A 16 1.81 -26.04 37.77
C HIS A 16 3.04 -25.40 37.10
N ILE A 17 3.41 -24.20 37.52
CA ILE A 17 4.81 -23.75 37.46
C ILE A 17 5.14 -23.08 38.80
N ARG A 18 6.25 -23.53 39.37
CA ARG A 18 6.76 -23.19 40.68
C ARG A 18 7.26 -21.74 40.76
N ASP A 19 6.87 -21.15 41.84
CA ASP A 19 7.34 -19.90 42.45
C ASP A 19 8.81 -20.01 42.87
N ARG A 20 9.60 -18.97 42.61
CA ARG A 20 10.78 -18.61 43.37
C ARG A 20 10.84 -17.09 43.53
N SER A 21 10.33 -16.67 44.63
CA SER A 21 10.48 -15.35 45.23
C SER A 21 11.92 -15.01 45.60
N GLY A 22 12.29 -13.75 45.38
CA GLY A 22 13.52 -13.17 45.91
C GLY A 22 13.47 -11.64 45.86
N LEU A 23 13.00 -11.09 46.93
CA LEU A 23 13.09 -9.71 47.48
C LEU A 23 14.20 -8.81 46.89
N PHE A 24 13.86 -7.56 46.54
CA PHE A 24 14.59 -6.37 47.01
C PHE A 24 13.66 -5.15 47.11
N GLN A 25 13.81 -4.45 48.24
CA GLN A 25 12.99 -3.38 48.77
C GLN A 25 13.24 -2.02 48.13
N ASN A 26 12.22 -1.18 48.22
CA ASN A 26 12.15 0.26 47.97
C ASN A 26 13.23 1.10 48.69
N SER A 27 13.66 2.17 48.01
CA SER A 27 13.85 3.47 48.66
C SER A 27 13.87 4.62 47.65
N PRO A 28 13.44 5.82 48.04
CA PRO A 28 13.04 6.87 47.15
C PRO A 28 14.16 7.87 46.82
N PHE A 29 14.08 8.48 45.66
CA PHE A 29 14.96 9.56 45.22
C PHE A 29 14.29 10.92 45.43
N ASN A 30 15.02 11.84 46.11
CA ASN A 30 14.68 13.25 46.23
C ASN A 30 15.74 14.08 45.51
N PRO A 31 15.38 15.16 44.82
CA PRO A 31 16.33 15.97 44.07
C PRO A 31 16.84 17.13 44.92
N ASP A 32 18.07 17.54 44.69
CA ASP A 32 18.63 18.87 44.75
C ASP A 32 20.13 18.84 45.09
N GLY A 33 20.94 19.61 44.37
CA GLY A 33 22.31 19.88 44.82
C GLY A 33 23.31 20.18 43.69
N LEU A 34 23.43 21.43 43.40
CA LEU A 34 24.48 22.13 42.65
C LEU A 34 25.92 21.80 43.11
N GLY A 35 26.90 21.91 42.20
CA GLY A 35 28.28 22.18 42.60
C GLY A 35 29.34 21.80 41.58
N SER A 36 29.87 22.80 40.97
CA SER A 36 31.12 22.94 40.21
C SER A 36 32.35 22.26 40.82
N GLU A 37 33.28 21.79 40.01
CA GLU A 37 34.63 22.37 39.93
C GLU A 37 35.63 21.45 39.21
N LYS A 38 36.51 22.14 38.52
CA LYS A 38 37.73 21.75 37.83
C LYS A 38 38.75 21.02 38.70
N SER A 39 39.58 20.17 38.11
CA SER A 39 41.04 20.30 38.29
C SER A 39 41.83 19.37 37.33
N CYS A 40 42.71 20.02 36.63
CA CYS A 40 43.96 19.54 36.04
C CYS A 40 44.92 18.90 37.06
N ILE A 41 45.88 18.06 36.56
CA ILE A 41 47.29 17.92 36.94
C ILE A 41 47.89 16.92 35.95
N MET A 42 48.70 17.18 35.08
CA MET A 42 50.06 17.70 34.77
C MET A 42 51.23 17.03 35.54
N VAL A 43 52.15 16.47 34.73
CA VAL A 43 53.63 16.53 34.80
C VAL A 43 54.35 15.51 35.67
N ALA A 44 55.34 14.79 35.15
CA ALA A 44 56.73 15.22 35.16
C ALA A 44 57.67 14.26 34.43
N ALA A 45 58.61 14.88 33.75
CA ALA A 45 59.79 14.30 33.11
C ALA A 45 60.86 13.97 34.11
N ASN A 46 61.80 13.09 33.76
CA ASN A 46 63.20 13.32 34.15
C ASN A 46 64.17 12.71 33.11
N ARG A 47 65.21 13.52 32.86
CA ARG A 47 66.39 13.26 32.04
C ARG A 47 67.47 12.59 32.90
N GLN A 48 68.38 11.88 32.26
CA GLN A 48 69.87 11.82 32.43
C GLN A 48 70.39 10.59 31.71
N GLU A 49 71.40 10.52 31.04
CA GLU A 49 72.57 11.22 30.47
C GLU A 49 73.46 10.18 29.81
N ILE A 50 73.77 10.39 28.60
CA ILE A 50 75.04 10.38 27.87
C ILE A 50 76.23 9.59 28.52
N ILE A 51 76.80 8.66 27.74
CA ILE A 51 78.19 8.46 27.30
C ILE A 51 78.50 6.98 26.98
N GLY A 52 79.00 6.71 25.79
CA GLY A 52 79.90 5.59 25.63
C GLY A 52 79.73 4.65 24.44
N ASN A 53 80.44 4.92 23.39
CA ASN A 53 81.21 4.00 22.53
C ASN A 53 80.60 3.43 21.23
N ASN A 54 81.24 3.89 20.17
CA ASN A 54 81.26 3.61 18.79
C ASN A 54 81.69 2.17 18.36
N ALA A 55 81.17 1.09 19.00
CA ALA A 55 81.46 -0.27 18.53
C ALA A 55 80.17 -1.10 18.16
N HIS A 56 78.98 -0.48 18.34
CA HIS A 56 77.72 -1.20 18.09
C HIS A 56 76.97 -0.83 16.79
N VAL A 57 77.47 0.16 16.03
CA VAL A 57 76.76 0.67 14.86
C VAL A 57 76.79 -0.27 13.65
N MET A 58 77.85 -1.07 13.50
CA MET A 58 78.00 -1.95 12.33
C MET A 58 77.20 -3.26 12.44
N ASN A 59 76.91 -3.76 13.63
CA ASN A 59 76.08 -4.95 13.82
C ASN A 59 74.59 -4.66 13.81
N GLN A 60 74.16 -3.42 14.10
CA GLN A 60 72.73 -3.06 14.06
C GLN A 60 72.21 -2.89 12.61
N HIS A 61 73.04 -2.51 11.64
CA HIS A 61 72.61 -2.40 10.26
C HIS A 61 72.52 -3.74 9.56
N LEU A 62 73.32 -4.73 9.92
CA LEU A 62 73.19 -6.11 9.37
C LEU A 62 71.94 -6.83 9.99
N GLY A 63 71.68 -6.63 11.28
CA GLY A 63 70.48 -7.15 11.92
C GLY A 63 69.16 -6.53 11.38
N ARG A 64 69.18 -5.24 11.07
CA ARG A 64 68.00 -4.54 10.49
C ARG A 64 67.78 -4.95 9.00
N LEU A 65 68.81 -5.24 8.25
CA LEU A 65 68.69 -5.72 6.88
C LEU A 65 68.14 -7.16 6.85
N LEU A 66 68.56 -8.02 7.77
CA LEU A 66 68.03 -9.40 7.90
C LEU A 66 66.58 -9.42 8.37
N VAL A 67 66.21 -8.54 9.31
CA VAL A 67 64.79 -8.40 9.74
C VAL A 67 63.91 -7.81 8.64
N LEU A 68 64.44 -6.86 7.84
CA LEU A 68 63.71 -6.32 6.67
C LEU A 68 63.59 -7.36 5.56
N LEU A 69 64.59 -8.18 5.30
CA LEU A 69 64.51 -9.28 4.30
C LEU A 69 63.61 -10.43 4.80
N ALA A 70 63.64 -10.76 6.07
CA ALA A 70 62.70 -11.69 6.69
C ALA A 70 61.25 -11.13 6.69
N GLY A 71 61.07 -9.85 6.97
CA GLY A 71 59.78 -9.17 6.89
C GLY A 71 59.23 -9.12 5.46
N LEU A 72 60.07 -8.91 4.45
CA LEU A 72 59.67 -8.96 3.03
C LEU A 72 59.33 -10.39 2.58
N ALA A 73 60.04 -11.42 3.11
CA ALA A 73 59.75 -12.81 2.81
C ALA A 73 58.45 -13.31 3.48
N VAL A 74 58.13 -12.78 4.67
CA VAL A 74 56.83 -13.06 5.34
C VAL A 74 55.69 -12.22 4.71
N ALA A 75 55.95 -10.96 4.31
CA ALA A 75 54.96 -10.19 3.55
C ALA A 75 54.68 -10.74 2.16
N GLY A 76 55.70 -11.34 1.50
CA GLY A 76 55.50 -12.04 0.22
C GLY A 76 54.76 -13.40 0.34
N LYS A 77 54.69 -14.01 1.54
CA LYS A 77 53.87 -15.21 1.80
C LYS A 77 52.50 -14.91 2.38
N LEU A 78 52.25 -13.66 2.87
CA LEU A 78 50.93 -13.22 3.31
C LEU A 78 50.11 -12.55 2.18
N ALA A 79 50.68 -12.41 0.98
CA ALA A 79 50.00 -11.92 -0.21
C ALA A 79 49.51 -13.03 -1.15
N ALA A 80 49.50 -14.26 -0.70
CA ALA A 80 49.05 -15.41 -1.51
C ALA A 80 48.22 -16.34 -0.66
N ASP A 81 47.01 -15.99 -0.44
CA ASP A 81 45.83 -16.83 -0.33
C ASP A 81 44.64 -15.90 -0.03
N GLU A 82 44.25 -15.06 -1.03
CA GLU A 82 42.83 -14.76 -1.12
C GLU A 82 42.18 -16.14 -1.35
N PRO A 83 41.29 -16.57 -0.45
CA PRO A 83 40.55 -17.82 -0.69
C PRO A 83 39.85 -17.65 -2.03
N ALA A 84 40.10 -18.53 -2.95
CA ALA A 84 39.48 -18.53 -4.28
C ALA A 84 38.00 -18.23 -4.06
N ALA A 85 37.53 -17.07 -4.57
CA ALA A 85 36.19 -16.58 -4.35
C ALA A 85 35.24 -17.72 -4.67
N THR A 86 34.72 -18.36 -3.64
CA THR A 86 33.77 -19.48 -3.79
C THR A 86 32.61 -18.89 -4.58
N SER A 87 32.43 -19.38 -5.81
CA SER A 87 31.40 -18.89 -6.70
C SER A 87 30.05 -19.03 -5.98
N PHE A 88 29.28 -17.96 -5.95
CA PHE A 88 27.94 -17.99 -5.38
C PHE A 88 27.12 -19.13 -6.00
N PRO A 89 26.42 -19.96 -5.23
CA PRO A 89 25.65 -21.09 -5.75
C PRO A 89 24.71 -20.65 -6.87
N ARG A 90 24.76 -21.29 -8.01
CA ARG A 90 23.88 -21.02 -9.14
C ARG A 90 22.84 -22.13 -9.26
N THR A 91 21.71 -21.92 -8.61
CA THR A 91 20.55 -22.80 -8.71
C THR A 91 19.84 -22.58 -10.05
N ARG A 92 19.56 -23.65 -10.77
CA ARG A 92 18.73 -23.64 -11.97
C ARG A 92 17.37 -24.20 -11.64
N ILE A 93 16.33 -23.51 -12.11
CA ILE A 93 14.94 -23.91 -11.93
C ILE A 93 14.58 -24.96 -12.97
N SER A 94 13.99 -26.06 -12.52
CA SER A 94 13.47 -27.13 -13.36
C SER A 94 12.17 -26.74 -14.08
N GLU A 95 11.72 -27.54 -15.02
CA GLU A 95 10.42 -27.33 -15.67
C GLU A 95 9.26 -27.62 -14.72
N ASP A 96 9.39 -28.62 -13.85
CA ASP A 96 8.37 -28.96 -12.85
C ASP A 96 8.14 -27.80 -11.86
N GLU A 97 9.20 -27.11 -11.41
CA GLU A 97 9.10 -25.93 -10.55
C GLU A 97 8.37 -24.76 -11.22
N ARG A 98 8.39 -24.70 -12.56
CA ARG A 98 7.63 -23.69 -13.34
C ARG A 98 6.16 -24.04 -13.47
N ASP A 99 5.77 -25.27 -13.13
CA ASP A 99 4.44 -25.80 -13.38
C ASP A 99 3.42 -25.37 -12.31
N HIS A 100 3.63 -24.26 -11.64
CA HIS A 100 2.64 -23.63 -10.79
C HIS A 100 1.78 -22.66 -11.59
N ARG A 101 0.47 -22.59 -11.25
CA ARG A 101 -0.53 -21.76 -11.96
C ARG A 101 -0.11 -20.31 -12.21
N SER A 102 0.56 -19.67 -11.24
CA SER A 102 0.97 -18.28 -11.33
C SER A 102 2.13 -18.06 -12.30
N PHE A 103 2.98 -19.07 -12.48
CA PHE A 103 4.14 -19.01 -13.35
C PHE A 103 3.83 -19.46 -14.78
N ARG A 104 2.71 -20.20 -14.96
CA ARG A 104 2.21 -20.56 -16.29
C ARG A 104 1.67 -19.35 -17.03
N ARG A 105 1.69 -19.40 -18.34
CA ARG A 105 1.05 -18.40 -19.22
C ARG A 105 -0.44 -18.33 -18.98
N LEU A 106 -1.05 -17.21 -19.44
CA LEU A 106 -2.51 -17.08 -19.42
C LEU A 106 -3.15 -18.20 -20.23
N ASN A 107 -4.16 -18.82 -19.63
CA ASN A 107 -5.03 -19.79 -20.28
C ASN A 107 -6.50 -19.45 -19.99
N PRO A 108 -7.03 -18.41 -20.65
CA PRO A 108 -8.36 -17.90 -20.33
C PRO A 108 -9.48 -18.91 -20.59
N GLY A 109 -9.20 -19.94 -21.40
CA GLY A 109 -10.23 -20.89 -21.79
C GLY A 109 -11.37 -20.24 -22.60
N ARG A 110 -12.39 -21.04 -22.91
CA ARG A 110 -13.62 -20.51 -23.50
C ARG A 110 -14.55 -20.00 -22.42
N VAL A 111 -15.22 -18.88 -22.69
CA VAL A 111 -16.32 -18.39 -21.83
C VAL A 111 -17.41 -19.48 -21.79
N PRO A 112 -17.86 -19.92 -20.60
CA PRO A 112 -18.89 -20.94 -20.49
C PRO A 112 -20.16 -20.56 -21.27
N ALA A 113 -20.87 -21.56 -21.81
CA ALA A 113 -22.11 -21.31 -22.53
C ALA A 113 -23.11 -20.56 -21.65
N ALA A 114 -23.93 -19.71 -22.27
CA ALA A 114 -25.07 -19.11 -21.59
C ALA A 114 -26.07 -20.24 -21.30
N GLY A 115 -26.16 -20.69 -20.06
CA GLY A 115 -27.19 -21.66 -19.65
C GLY A 115 -28.60 -21.07 -19.82
N LYS A 116 -29.62 -21.86 -19.51
CA LYS A 116 -31.03 -21.42 -19.57
C LYS A 116 -31.38 -20.26 -18.63
N ALA A 117 -30.50 -19.92 -17.68
CA ALA A 117 -30.71 -18.85 -16.72
C ALA A 117 -30.46 -17.47 -17.36
N GLN A 118 -31.47 -16.62 -17.36
CA GLN A 118 -31.38 -15.20 -17.77
C GLN A 118 -30.59 -14.30 -16.80
N TRP A 119 -29.87 -14.88 -15.85
CA TRP A 119 -29.18 -14.11 -14.82
C TRP A 119 -27.94 -13.37 -15.32
N GLY A 120 -27.18 -13.98 -16.23
CA GLY A 120 -25.91 -13.44 -16.69
C GLY A 120 -26.06 -12.28 -17.69
N ARG A 121 -25.35 -11.18 -17.48
CA ARG A 121 -25.32 -9.99 -18.34
C ARG A 121 -24.07 -9.90 -19.20
N ASN A 122 -22.96 -10.42 -18.69
CA ASN A 122 -21.67 -10.38 -19.37
C ASN A 122 -20.87 -11.67 -19.14
N PRO A 123 -19.71 -11.84 -19.78
CA PRO A 123 -18.89 -13.06 -19.64
C PRO A 123 -18.50 -13.40 -18.20
N ILE A 124 -18.26 -12.42 -17.31
CA ILE A 124 -17.96 -12.67 -15.89
C ILE A 124 -19.02 -13.55 -15.26
N ASP A 125 -20.28 -13.19 -15.49
CA ASP A 125 -21.42 -13.87 -14.89
C ASP A 125 -21.51 -15.34 -15.29
N ARG A 126 -21.06 -15.66 -16.51
CA ARG A 126 -21.07 -17.05 -17.01
C ARG A 126 -20.05 -17.91 -16.26
N PHE A 127 -18.85 -17.38 -15.96
CA PHE A 127 -17.87 -18.09 -15.15
C PHE A 127 -18.37 -18.31 -13.72
N ILE A 128 -18.97 -17.27 -13.13
CA ILE A 128 -19.53 -17.35 -11.78
C ILE A 128 -20.68 -18.36 -11.74
N LEU A 129 -21.64 -18.28 -12.69
CA LEU A 129 -22.78 -19.17 -12.75
C LEU A 129 -22.37 -20.63 -12.96
N ALA A 130 -21.39 -20.90 -13.81
CA ALA A 130 -20.86 -22.25 -14.01
C ALA A 130 -20.36 -22.82 -12.68
N ARG A 131 -19.59 -22.05 -11.92
CA ARG A 131 -19.03 -22.48 -10.64
C ARG A 131 -20.10 -22.63 -9.56
N LEU A 132 -21.11 -21.76 -9.52
CA LEU A 132 -22.27 -21.88 -8.64
C LEU A 132 -23.03 -23.18 -8.92
N ASN A 133 -23.31 -23.48 -10.19
CA ASN A 133 -24.02 -24.69 -10.60
C ASN A 133 -23.25 -25.97 -10.22
N GLU A 134 -21.92 -25.99 -10.40
CA GLU A 134 -21.05 -27.11 -9.96
C GLU A 134 -21.17 -27.40 -8.47
N ASN A 135 -21.48 -26.37 -7.66
CA ASN A 135 -21.61 -26.47 -6.21
C ASN A 135 -23.08 -26.48 -5.71
N GLY A 136 -24.06 -26.59 -6.63
CA GLY A 136 -25.48 -26.62 -6.29
C GLY A 136 -25.97 -25.32 -5.64
N LEU A 137 -25.34 -24.19 -5.97
CA LEU A 137 -25.67 -22.86 -5.46
C LEU A 137 -26.42 -22.04 -6.51
N VAL A 138 -27.30 -21.15 -6.04
CA VAL A 138 -28.08 -20.24 -6.85
C VAL A 138 -27.65 -18.80 -6.54
N PRO A 139 -27.41 -17.93 -7.52
CA PRO A 139 -27.05 -16.54 -7.25
C PRO A 139 -28.21 -15.78 -6.61
N SER A 140 -27.93 -14.80 -5.77
CA SER A 140 -28.95 -13.93 -5.19
C SER A 140 -29.54 -12.99 -6.24
N GLY A 141 -30.74 -12.46 -5.96
CA GLY A 141 -31.42 -11.49 -6.82
C GLY A 141 -30.65 -10.17 -6.93
N ARG A 142 -31.11 -9.32 -7.84
CA ARG A 142 -30.53 -7.98 -8.02
C ARG A 142 -30.87 -7.07 -6.85
N ALA A 143 -29.90 -6.30 -6.37
CA ALA A 143 -30.10 -5.22 -5.40
C ALA A 143 -30.94 -4.07 -6.00
N SER A 144 -31.59 -3.29 -5.14
CA SER A 144 -32.30 -2.08 -5.57
C SER A 144 -31.37 -1.07 -6.23
N ARG A 145 -31.88 -0.24 -7.12
CA ARG A 145 -31.10 0.79 -7.82
C ARG A 145 -30.34 1.68 -6.84
N ARG A 146 -30.96 2.10 -5.77
CA ARG A 146 -30.37 2.94 -4.73
C ARG A 146 -29.17 2.26 -4.06
N ILE A 147 -29.28 1.00 -3.69
CA ILE A 147 -28.16 0.23 -3.14
C ILE A 147 -27.01 0.17 -4.15
N LEU A 148 -27.30 -0.09 -5.41
CA LEU A 148 -26.29 -0.17 -6.46
C LEU A 148 -25.60 1.18 -6.70
N ILE A 149 -26.34 2.28 -6.72
CA ILE A 149 -25.80 3.63 -6.88
C ILE A 149 -24.84 3.96 -5.71
N ARG A 150 -25.30 3.73 -4.47
CA ARG A 150 -24.48 3.97 -3.28
C ARG A 150 -23.21 3.11 -3.28
N ARG A 151 -23.35 1.81 -3.60
CA ARG A 151 -22.24 0.87 -3.71
C ARG A 151 -21.21 1.33 -4.75
N ALA A 152 -21.64 1.71 -5.93
CA ALA A 152 -20.76 2.13 -7.01
C ALA A 152 -20.06 3.45 -6.71
N HIS A 153 -20.75 4.42 -6.09
CA HIS A 153 -20.15 5.66 -5.64
C HIS A 153 -18.99 5.44 -4.65
N PHE A 154 -19.21 4.64 -3.60
CA PHE A 154 -18.13 4.33 -2.66
C PHE A 154 -17.00 3.51 -3.30
N SER A 155 -17.35 2.60 -4.19
CA SER A 155 -16.39 1.73 -4.87
C SER A 155 -15.49 2.50 -5.83
N LEU A 156 -16.06 3.39 -6.65
CA LEU A 156 -15.32 4.15 -7.67
C LEU A 156 -14.82 5.52 -7.19
N LEU A 157 -15.60 6.21 -6.36
CA LEU A 157 -15.34 7.60 -6.01
C LEU A 157 -14.94 7.78 -4.53
N GLY A 158 -15.31 6.84 -3.65
CA GLY A 158 -15.03 6.90 -2.22
C GLY A 158 -15.86 7.95 -1.46
N VAL A 159 -16.94 8.46 -2.06
CA VAL A 159 -17.90 9.40 -1.47
C VAL A 159 -19.31 8.93 -1.74
N PRO A 160 -20.30 9.29 -0.89
CA PRO A 160 -21.70 8.96 -1.15
C PRO A 160 -22.26 9.71 -2.37
N PRO A 161 -23.28 9.16 -3.04
CA PRO A 161 -24.04 9.89 -4.05
C PRO A 161 -24.86 11.03 -3.39
N SER A 162 -25.08 12.12 -4.10
CA SER A 162 -26.04 13.12 -3.65
C SER A 162 -27.48 12.62 -3.80
N PRO A 163 -28.45 13.16 -3.01
CA PRO A 163 -29.86 12.80 -3.15
C PRO A 163 -30.40 13.03 -4.56
N GLU A 164 -29.90 14.06 -5.24
CA GLU A 164 -30.29 14.42 -6.61
C GLU A 164 -29.84 13.34 -7.62
N VAL A 165 -28.61 12.84 -7.49
CA VAL A 165 -28.09 11.73 -8.30
C VAL A 165 -28.91 10.45 -8.08
N ILE A 166 -29.27 10.15 -6.82
CA ILE A 166 -30.12 9.00 -6.53
C ILE A 166 -31.48 9.15 -7.20
N GLY A 167 -32.15 10.29 -7.00
CA GLY A 167 -33.49 10.56 -7.56
C GLY A 167 -33.53 10.45 -9.08
N GLN A 168 -32.55 11.06 -9.78
CA GLN A 168 -32.42 10.96 -11.23
C GLN A 168 -32.33 9.53 -11.73
N HIS A 169 -31.52 8.69 -11.07
CA HIS A 169 -31.30 7.31 -11.51
C HIS A 169 -32.34 6.32 -11.00
N GLU A 170 -33.10 6.60 -9.95
CA GLU A 170 -34.24 5.78 -9.53
C GLU A 170 -35.38 5.88 -10.57
N THR A 171 -35.54 7.03 -11.18
CA THR A 171 -36.60 7.30 -12.17
C THR A 171 -36.20 6.96 -13.61
N ASP A 172 -34.90 6.95 -13.93
CA ASP A 172 -34.39 6.63 -15.28
C ASP A 172 -34.69 5.18 -15.65
N ARG A 173 -35.50 4.96 -16.69
CA ARG A 173 -35.92 3.63 -17.21
C ARG A 173 -35.11 3.19 -18.42
N SER A 174 -34.16 3.98 -18.89
CA SER A 174 -33.37 3.61 -20.07
C SER A 174 -32.58 2.31 -19.84
N PRO A 175 -32.42 1.45 -20.85
CA PRO A 175 -31.63 0.23 -20.74
C PRO A 175 -30.16 0.49 -20.40
N SER A 176 -29.61 1.64 -20.80
CA SER A 176 -28.24 2.07 -20.57
C SER A 176 -28.03 2.83 -19.25
N ALA A 177 -29.10 3.19 -18.51
CA ALA A 177 -29.01 4.05 -17.31
C ALA A 177 -27.90 3.64 -16.35
N TRP A 178 -27.73 2.33 -16.10
CA TRP A 178 -26.70 1.83 -15.20
C TRP A 178 -25.29 1.95 -15.78
N SER A 179 -25.10 1.58 -17.04
CA SER A 179 -23.79 1.70 -17.70
C SER A 179 -23.36 3.14 -17.85
N ASP A 180 -24.29 4.04 -18.19
CA ASP A 180 -24.02 5.48 -18.36
C ASP A 180 -23.65 6.14 -17.01
N LEU A 181 -24.26 5.69 -15.91
CA LEU A 181 -23.85 6.12 -14.57
C LEU A 181 -22.43 5.67 -14.24
N VAL A 182 -22.11 4.41 -14.54
CA VAL A 182 -20.74 3.88 -14.33
C VAL A 182 -19.73 4.66 -15.16
N ASP A 183 -20.04 4.96 -16.43
CA ASP A 183 -19.16 5.70 -17.32
C ASP A 183 -18.93 7.16 -16.82
N ARG A 184 -19.97 7.84 -16.32
CA ARG A 184 -19.85 9.15 -15.67
C ARG A 184 -18.97 9.09 -14.42
N MET A 185 -19.11 8.07 -13.57
CA MET A 185 -18.26 7.91 -12.39
C MET A 185 -16.80 7.67 -12.78
N LEU A 186 -16.53 6.85 -13.81
CA LEU A 186 -15.18 6.62 -14.32
C LEU A 186 -14.53 7.87 -14.94
N ALA A 187 -15.33 8.82 -15.43
CA ALA A 187 -14.88 10.10 -15.94
C ALA A 187 -14.66 11.15 -14.82
N SER A 188 -15.18 10.91 -13.63
CA SER A 188 -15.05 11.83 -12.49
C SER A 188 -13.61 11.94 -11.99
N PRO A 189 -13.12 13.15 -11.62
CA PRO A 189 -11.79 13.32 -11.03
C PRO A 189 -11.65 12.62 -9.67
N HIS A 190 -12.75 12.35 -8.97
CA HIS A 190 -12.74 11.60 -7.71
C HIS A 190 -12.35 10.13 -7.89
N TYR A 191 -12.49 9.57 -9.10
CA TYR A 191 -12.02 8.23 -9.42
C TYR A 191 -10.51 8.09 -9.16
N GLY A 192 -9.71 9.00 -9.70
CA GLY A 192 -8.25 8.97 -9.47
C GLY A 192 -7.88 9.13 -8.01
N GLN A 193 -8.58 9.99 -7.24
CA GLN A 193 -8.35 10.15 -5.80
C GLN A 193 -8.61 8.85 -5.03
N ARG A 194 -9.69 8.14 -5.36
CA ARG A 194 -10.04 6.85 -4.73
C ARG A 194 -9.01 5.77 -5.06
N TRP A 195 -8.68 5.61 -6.34
CA TRP A 195 -7.81 4.53 -6.79
C TRP A 195 -6.33 4.78 -6.52
N ALA A 196 -5.90 6.05 -6.47
CA ALA A 196 -4.59 6.43 -5.94
C ALA A 196 -4.43 5.99 -4.49
N ARG A 197 -5.47 6.16 -3.64
CA ARG A 197 -5.40 5.74 -2.24
C ARG A 197 -5.14 4.23 -2.11
N HIS A 198 -5.83 3.41 -2.88
CA HIS A 198 -5.60 1.96 -2.89
C HIS A 198 -4.15 1.61 -3.31
N TRP A 199 -3.62 2.34 -4.30
CA TRP A 199 -2.25 2.10 -4.75
C TRP A 199 -1.20 2.59 -3.75
N MET A 200 -1.47 3.65 -3.00
CA MET A 200 -0.58 4.16 -1.95
C MET A 200 -0.30 3.11 -0.86
N ASP A 201 -1.26 2.24 -0.53
CA ASP A 201 -1.06 1.14 0.41
C ASP A 201 -0.07 0.10 -0.14
N VAL A 202 -0.24 -0.25 -1.41
CA VAL A 202 0.65 -1.18 -2.11
C VAL A 202 2.06 -0.60 -2.24
N ALA A 203 2.16 0.71 -2.45
CA ALA A 203 3.41 1.44 -2.57
C ALA A 203 4.05 1.82 -1.22
N ARG A 204 3.48 1.44 -0.07
CA ARG A 204 3.92 1.86 1.28
C ARG A 204 4.20 3.37 1.38
N PHE A 205 3.36 4.16 0.71
CA PHE A 205 3.58 5.61 0.58
C PHE A 205 3.51 6.33 1.92
N ALA A 206 4.53 7.15 2.19
CA ALA A 206 4.53 8.14 3.26
C ALA A 206 5.32 9.39 2.86
N GLU A 207 5.01 10.49 3.54
CA GLU A 207 5.68 11.78 3.40
C GLU A 207 6.73 11.99 4.51
N SER A 208 7.28 10.88 5.05
CA SER A 208 8.34 10.86 6.06
C SER A 208 9.28 9.66 5.89
N GLY A 209 10.44 9.73 6.57
CA GLY A 209 11.53 8.76 6.45
C GLY A 209 11.29 7.45 7.18
N GLY A 210 10.54 7.48 8.28
CA GLY A 210 10.51 6.39 9.24
C GLY A 210 11.76 6.40 10.13
N PHE A 211 11.99 5.32 10.86
CA PHE A 211 13.03 5.20 11.87
C PHE A 211 12.88 6.23 13.01
N GLU A 212 13.93 6.43 13.81
CA GLU A 212 13.89 7.20 15.06
C GLU A 212 13.53 8.67 14.85
N HIS A 213 14.06 9.31 13.80
CA HIS A 213 13.83 10.73 13.55
C HIS A 213 12.59 11.00 12.71
N ASP A 214 12.19 10.05 11.88
CA ASP A 214 11.05 10.15 10.95
C ASP A 214 10.96 11.50 10.23
N ASP A 215 12.10 11.94 9.66
CA ASP A 215 12.23 13.21 8.97
C ASP A 215 11.20 13.37 7.86
N GLU A 216 10.64 14.57 7.76
CA GLU A 216 9.65 14.87 6.71
C GLU A 216 10.26 14.85 5.32
N ARG A 217 9.50 14.35 4.36
CA ARG A 217 9.77 14.40 2.92
C ARG A 217 8.76 15.31 2.25
N PRO A 218 8.95 16.64 2.33
CA PRO A 218 7.93 17.63 1.96
C PRO A 218 7.56 17.60 0.48
N THR A 219 8.39 16.98 -0.37
CA THR A 219 8.16 16.86 -1.82
C THR A 219 7.65 15.47 -2.24
N ALA A 220 7.46 14.54 -1.29
CA ALA A 220 6.97 13.19 -1.59
C ALA A 220 5.52 13.15 -2.08
N PHE A 221 4.69 14.15 -1.71
CA PHE A 221 3.29 14.23 -2.15
C PHE A 221 3.12 14.25 -3.67
N HIS A 222 4.14 14.65 -4.42
CA HIS A 222 4.10 14.63 -5.89
C HIS A 222 3.89 13.22 -6.45
N TYR A 223 4.40 12.18 -5.79
CA TYR A 223 4.10 10.81 -6.19
C TYR A 223 2.61 10.47 -6.03
N ARG A 224 1.97 10.87 -4.94
CA ARG A 224 0.49 10.74 -4.80
C ARG A 224 -0.24 11.47 -5.91
N ASP A 225 0.20 12.68 -6.24
CA ASP A 225 -0.41 13.50 -7.28
C ASP A 225 -0.23 12.86 -8.67
N PHE A 226 0.93 12.23 -8.94
CA PHE A 226 1.11 11.38 -10.11
C PHE A 226 0.08 10.25 -10.15
N LEU A 227 -0.11 9.53 -9.04
CA LEU A 227 -1.08 8.43 -8.99
C LEU A 227 -2.50 8.90 -9.33
N VAL A 228 -2.95 10.00 -8.74
CA VAL A 228 -4.26 10.60 -9.03
C VAL A 228 -4.39 10.94 -10.52
N ALA A 229 -3.38 11.56 -11.10
CA ALA A 229 -3.36 11.93 -12.51
C ALA A 229 -3.33 10.71 -13.44
N ALA A 230 -2.53 9.70 -13.12
CA ALA A 230 -2.38 8.48 -13.92
C ALA A 230 -3.70 7.69 -13.98
N PHE A 231 -4.37 7.49 -12.84
CA PHE A 231 -5.68 6.83 -12.80
C PHE A 231 -6.76 7.64 -13.53
N ASN A 232 -6.84 8.96 -13.34
CA ASN A 232 -7.81 9.79 -14.04
C ASN A 232 -7.64 9.77 -15.56
N ARG A 233 -6.40 9.74 -16.05
CA ARG A 233 -6.06 9.65 -17.48
C ARG A 233 -6.21 8.23 -18.05
N ASP A 234 -6.56 7.26 -17.21
CA ASP A 234 -6.57 5.83 -17.57
C ASP A 234 -5.25 5.42 -18.24
N MET A 235 -4.11 5.81 -17.60
CA MET A 235 -2.78 5.46 -18.11
C MET A 235 -2.68 3.95 -18.28
N PRO A 236 -2.20 3.44 -19.42
CA PRO A 236 -1.95 2.01 -19.61
C PRO A 236 -1.09 1.46 -18.47
N PHE A 237 -1.50 0.35 -17.87
CA PHE A 237 -0.89 -0.13 -16.62
C PHE A 237 0.55 -0.61 -16.82
N ASP A 238 0.91 -1.09 -18.00
CA ASP A 238 2.30 -1.37 -18.39
C ASP A 238 3.18 -0.11 -18.32
N ARG A 239 2.69 1.02 -18.86
CA ARG A 239 3.36 2.33 -18.74
C ARG A 239 3.39 2.81 -17.29
N PHE A 240 2.31 2.63 -16.55
CA PHE A 240 2.22 2.99 -15.14
C PHE A 240 3.29 2.27 -14.31
N VAL A 241 3.52 0.97 -14.57
CA VAL A 241 4.60 0.19 -13.96
C VAL A 241 5.97 0.66 -14.44
N ALA A 242 6.15 0.81 -15.74
CA ALA A 242 7.42 1.21 -16.32
C ALA A 242 7.90 2.59 -15.82
N TRP A 243 6.99 3.55 -15.65
CA TRP A 243 7.33 4.87 -15.12
C TRP A 243 7.67 4.85 -13.63
N GLN A 244 7.03 4.01 -12.85
CA GLN A 244 7.37 3.86 -11.43
C GLN A 244 8.74 3.23 -11.22
N LEU A 245 9.17 2.34 -12.12
CA LEU A 245 10.48 1.70 -12.06
C LEU A 245 11.59 2.56 -12.71
N ALA A 246 11.29 3.23 -13.81
CA ALA A 246 12.29 3.84 -14.69
C ALA A 246 11.79 5.10 -15.41
N GLY A 247 10.91 5.89 -14.80
CA GLY A 247 10.34 7.09 -15.45
C GLY A 247 11.41 8.11 -15.85
N ASP A 248 12.42 8.30 -15.02
CA ASP A 248 13.58 9.16 -15.28
C ASP A 248 14.47 8.64 -16.41
N GLU A 249 14.52 7.33 -16.63
CA GLU A 249 15.24 6.73 -17.76
C GLU A 249 14.44 6.81 -19.06
N LEU A 250 13.13 6.49 -18.99
CA LEU A 250 12.26 6.36 -20.17
C LEU A 250 11.74 7.71 -20.68
N ALA A 251 11.42 8.64 -19.79
CA ALA A 251 10.83 9.94 -20.13
C ALA A 251 11.34 11.07 -19.22
N PRO A 252 12.65 11.39 -19.25
CA PRO A 252 13.29 12.31 -18.30
C PRO A 252 12.81 13.76 -18.39
N LYS A 253 12.09 14.12 -19.46
CA LYS A 253 11.52 15.45 -19.65
C LYS A 253 10.05 15.55 -19.25
N ASP A 254 9.40 14.39 -18.98
CA ASP A 254 8.01 14.37 -18.55
C ASP A 254 7.93 14.45 -17.03
N PRO A 255 7.32 15.51 -16.45
CA PRO A 255 7.19 15.66 -15.01
C PRO A 255 6.50 14.49 -14.33
N LEU A 256 5.49 13.90 -14.97
CA LEU A 256 4.76 12.77 -14.41
C LEU A 256 5.62 11.51 -14.33
N ALA A 257 6.48 11.28 -15.34
CA ALA A 257 7.40 10.16 -15.33
C ALA A 257 8.46 10.31 -14.21
N LEU A 258 8.92 11.55 -13.95
CA LEU A 258 9.82 11.86 -12.84
C LEU A 258 9.12 11.62 -11.49
N MET A 259 7.91 12.13 -11.31
CA MET A 259 7.10 11.95 -10.09
C MET A 259 6.79 10.47 -9.82
N ALA A 260 6.62 9.67 -10.87
CA ALA A 260 6.33 8.24 -10.77
C ALA A 260 7.44 7.46 -10.05
N THR A 261 8.71 7.87 -10.21
CA THR A 261 9.86 7.22 -9.55
C THR A 261 9.84 7.33 -8.03
N GLY A 262 8.97 8.17 -7.47
CA GLY A 262 8.67 8.23 -6.04
C GLY A 262 8.22 6.91 -5.44
N PHE A 263 7.74 5.95 -6.24
CA PHE A 263 7.47 4.57 -5.83
C PHE A 263 8.68 3.91 -5.17
N LEU A 264 9.82 3.97 -5.83
CA LEU A 264 11.07 3.39 -5.32
C LEU A 264 11.56 4.13 -4.06
N GLY A 265 11.33 5.45 -3.99
CA GLY A 265 11.74 6.29 -2.88
C GLY A 265 10.78 6.35 -1.68
N ALA A 266 9.61 5.70 -1.76
CA ALA A 266 8.58 5.79 -0.72
C ALA A 266 8.90 4.97 0.54
N GLY A 267 9.83 4.02 0.49
CA GLY A 267 10.22 3.17 1.61
C GLY A 267 10.84 3.91 2.79
N VAL A 268 10.96 3.20 3.89
CA VAL A 268 11.68 3.67 5.07
C VAL A 268 13.17 3.82 4.78
N PHE A 269 13.81 4.78 5.43
CA PHE A 269 15.26 4.97 5.32
C PHE A 269 15.76 5.83 6.48
N PRO A 270 16.81 5.40 7.22
CA PRO A 270 17.37 6.17 8.31
C PRO A 270 18.04 7.46 7.80
N SER A 271 17.87 8.54 8.56
CA SER A 271 18.47 9.84 8.24
C SER A 271 19.85 10.03 8.83
N GLN A 272 20.17 9.28 9.88
CA GLN A 272 21.47 9.29 10.54
C GLN A 272 22.10 7.91 10.48
N LEU A 273 23.27 7.83 9.91
CA LEU A 273 24.04 6.61 9.74
C LEU A 273 25.50 6.87 10.09
N THR A 274 26.13 5.92 10.74
CA THR A 274 27.58 5.84 10.87
C THR A 274 28.21 5.25 9.61
N GLU A 275 29.50 5.47 9.39
CA GLU A 275 30.21 4.91 8.21
C GLU A 275 30.12 3.37 8.18
N ALA A 276 30.11 2.71 9.32
CA ALA A 276 29.98 1.25 9.42
C ALA A 276 28.62 0.74 8.96
N GLU A 277 27.58 1.56 9.02
CA GLU A 277 26.20 1.20 8.66
C GLU A 277 25.83 1.50 7.20
N PHE A 278 26.64 2.27 6.48
CA PHE A 278 26.28 2.71 5.13
C PHE A 278 26.00 1.55 4.19
N GLU A 279 26.85 0.53 4.17
CA GLU A 279 26.67 -0.58 3.23
C GLU A 279 25.47 -1.44 3.60
N SER A 280 25.29 -1.77 4.87
CA SER A 280 24.13 -2.55 5.35
C SER A 280 22.82 -1.81 5.05
N SER A 281 22.74 -0.53 5.38
CA SER A 281 21.57 0.30 5.09
C SER A 281 21.28 0.43 3.60
N ARG A 282 22.33 0.43 2.75
CA ARG A 282 22.14 0.40 1.31
C ARG A 282 21.52 -0.91 0.83
N TYR A 283 21.96 -2.05 1.36
CA TYR A 283 21.33 -3.34 1.06
C TYR A 283 19.91 -3.44 1.59
N ASP A 284 19.60 -2.82 2.72
CA ASP A 284 18.22 -2.73 3.23
C ASP A 284 17.33 -1.87 2.33
N GLU A 285 17.86 -0.78 1.78
CA GLU A 285 17.15 0.04 0.79
C GLU A 285 16.91 -0.71 -0.53
N LEU A 286 17.91 -1.48 -1.00
CA LEU A 286 17.75 -2.35 -2.16
C LEU A 286 16.71 -3.44 -1.91
N ASP A 287 16.71 -4.02 -0.71
CA ASP A 287 15.72 -5.02 -0.30
C ASP A 287 14.30 -4.46 -0.31
N ASP A 288 14.10 -3.26 0.25
CA ASP A 288 12.82 -2.56 0.21
C ASP A 288 12.34 -2.34 -1.24
N MET A 289 13.23 -1.90 -2.15
CA MET A 289 12.88 -1.72 -3.56
C MET A 289 12.50 -3.04 -4.24
N VAL A 290 13.27 -4.11 -4.02
CA VAL A 290 13.03 -5.45 -4.60
C VAL A 290 11.75 -6.06 -4.05
N THR A 291 11.61 -6.09 -2.73
CA THR A 291 10.47 -6.70 -2.04
C THR A 291 9.17 -5.98 -2.39
N THR A 292 9.19 -4.64 -2.39
CA THR A 292 8.00 -3.87 -2.78
C THR A 292 7.67 -4.04 -4.26
N THR A 293 8.67 -4.08 -5.14
CA THR A 293 8.46 -4.34 -6.58
C THR A 293 7.83 -5.72 -6.79
N GLY A 294 8.34 -6.75 -6.10
CA GLY A 294 7.79 -8.11 -6.14
C GLY A 294 6.36 -8.19 -5.64
N GLY A 295 6.09 -7.69 -4.45
CA GLY A 295 4.75 -7.72 -3.84
C GLY A 295 3.73 -6.86 -4.59
N ALA A 296 4.13 -5.66 -5.02
CA ALA A 296 3.23 -4.71 -5.70
C ALA A 296 2.82 -5.18 -7.09
N PHE A 297 3.78 -5.61 -7.91
CA PHE A 297 3.56 -5.89 -9.31
C PHE A 297 3.36 -7.37 -9.61
N LEU A 298 4.08 -8.25 -8.91
CA LEU A 298 4.06 -9.69 -9.18
C LEU A 298 3.30 -10.49 -8.12
N GLY A 299 2.96 -9.88 -6.97
CA GLY A 299 2.36 -10.60 -5.86
C GLY A 299 3.26 -11.75 -5.39
N LEU A 300 4.56 -11.52 -5.27
CA LEU A 300 5.54 -12.53 -4.82
C LEU A 300 6.36 -12.00 -3.64
N SER A 301 6.63 -12.87 -2.69
CA SER A 301 7.43 -12.61 -1.49
C SER A 301 8.93 -12.77 -1.76
N ILE A 302 9.49 -11.99 -2.68
CA ILE A 302 10.88 -12.13 -3.18
C ILE A 302 11.92 -11.93 -2.06
N GLY A 303 11.64 -11.11 -1.05
CA GLY A 303 12.59 -10.74 0.01
C GLY A 303 13.14 -11.93 0.81
N CYS A 304 12.38 -13.04 0.92
CA CYS A 304 12.87 -14.26 1.54
C CYS A 304 14.15 -14.80 0.89
N ALA A 305 14.33 -14.54 -0.41
CA ALA A 305 15.48 -15.00 -1.17
C ALA A 305 16.77 -14.16 -0.93
N ARG A 306 16.74 -13.13 -0.08
CA ARG A 306 17.92 -12.36 0.31
C ARG A 306 18.96 -13.21 1.06
N CYS A 307 18.51 -14.12 1.94
CA CYS A 307 19.41 -14.87 2.81
C CYS A 307 19.67 -16.31 2.35
N HIS A 308 18.73 -16.91 1.65
CA HIS A 308 18.76 -18.29 1.15
C HIS A 308 17.79 -18.45 -0.02
N ASP A 309 17.86 -19.52 -0.78
CA ASP A 309 16.84 -19.81 -1.79
C ASP A 309 15.45 -19.81 -1.14
N HIS A 310 14.45 -19.23 -1.82
CA HIS A 310 13.11 -19.11 -1.25
C HIS A 310 12.56 -20.49 -0.89
N LYS A 311 12.02 -20.63 0.33
CA LYS A 311 11.66 -21.93 0.89
C LYS A 311 10.60 -22.69 0.09
N TYR A 312 9.69 -21.97 -0.54
CA TYR A 312 8.51 -22.54 -1.18
C TYR A 312 8.43 -22.23 -2.66
N ASP A 313 8.74 -21.00 -3.05
CA ASP A 313 8.70 -20.58 -4.44
C ASP A 313 10.04 -20.82 -5.12
N PRO A 314 10.06 -21.13 -6.42
CA PRO A 314 11.29 -21.37 -7.16
C PRO A 314 11.99 -20.04 -7.48
N ILE A 315 12.45 -19.37 -6.43
CA ILE A 315 13.17 -18.09 -6.47
C ILE A 315 14.52 -18.28 -5.76
N PRO A 316 15.57 -18.64 -6.49
CA PRO A 316 16.91 -18.74 -5.92
C PRO A 316 17.42 -17.40 -5.42
N SER A 317 18.26 -17.43 -4.38
CA SER A 317 18.92 -16.25 -3.83
C SER A 317 19.70 -15.46 -4.90
N GLN A 318 20.31 -16.15 -5.86
CA GLN A 318 20.97 -15.48 -6.99
C GLN A 318 20.02 -14.59 -7.79
N ASP A 319 18.75 -14.99 -7.99
CA ASP A 319 17.77 -14.19 -8.74
C ASP A 319 17.40 -12.91 -7.98
N TYR A 320 17.33 -12.99 -6.64
CA TYR A 320 17.14 -11.83 -5.78
C TYR A 320 18.25 -10.80 -5.99
N TYR A 321 19.53 -11.16 -5.88
CA TYR A 321 20.64 -10.23 -6.04
C TYR A 321 20.77 -9.70 -7.48
N ARG A 322 20.47 -10.52 -8.47
CA ARG A 322 20.43 -10.11 -9.87
C ARG A 322 19.33 -9.10 -10.14
N LEU A 323 18.16 -9.24 -9.48
CA LEU A 323 17.08 -8.28 -9.54
C LEU A 323 17.47 -6.99 -8.78
N ALA A 324 18.05 -7.10 -7.58
CA ALA A 324 18.54 -5.98 -6.79
C ALA A 324 19.58 -5.15 -7.54
N SER A 325 20.41 -5.81 -8.36
CA SER A 325 21.43 -5.12 -9.16
C SER A 325 20.84 -4.12 -10.17
N ALA A 326 19.55 -4.22 -10.52
CA ALA A 326 18.87 -3.22 -11.34
C ALA A 326 18.74 -1.86 -10.63
N PHE A 327 18.77 -1.86 -9.30
CA PHE A 327 18.62 -0.68 -8.45
C PHE A 327 19.92 -0.18 -7.85
N THR A 328 21.07 -0.83 -8.12
CA THR A 328 22.37 -0.60 -7.45
C THR A 328 22.72 0.87 -7.32
N THR A 329 22.58 1.62 -8.40
CA THR A 329 22.97 3.04 -8.50
C THR A 329 21.81 4.00 -8.39
N THR A 330 20.63 3.49 -8.00
CA THR A 330 19.38 4.26 -7.87
C THR A 330 19.30 4.88 -6.50
N ILE A 331 19.26 6.19 -6.41
CA ILE A 331 19.19 6.95 -5.14
C ILE A 331 18.06 7.97 -5.15
N ARG A 332 17.62 8.37 -3.97
CA ARG A 332 16.66 9.47 -3.80
C ARG A 332 17.34 10.80 -4.02
N GLY A 333 16.61 11.73 -4.59
CA GLY A 333 17.04 13.11 -4.76
C GLY A 333 15.88 14.01 -5.16
N GLU A 334 16.16 15.30 -5.33
CA GLU A 334 15.16 16.25 -5.79
C GLU A 334 15.55 16.85 -7.13
N VAL A 335 14.58 17.00 -8.02
CA VAL A 335 14.73 17.72 -9.28
C VAL A 335 13.70 18.83 -9.36
N THR A 336 14.03 19.91 -10.06
CA THR A 336 13.11 21.00 -10.34
C THR A 336 12.39 20.72 -11.65
N THR A 337 11.06 20.66 -11.61
CA THR A 337 10.21 20.42 -12.78
C THR A 337 8.83 21.04 -12.58
N ARG A 338 8.03 21.11 -13.63
CA ARG A 338 6.69 21.69 -13.60
C ARG A 338 5.65 20.66 -13.98
N ALA A 339 4.88 20.22 -12.99
CA ALA A 339 3.71 19.39 -13.25
C ALA A 339 2.60 20.20 -13.97
N PRO A 340 1.72 19.53 -14.74
CA PRO A 340 0.68 20.21 -15.53
C PRO A 340 -0.30 21.09 -14.76
N TRP A 341 -0.42 20.89 -13.45
CA TRP A 341 -1.31 21.64 -12.55
C TRP A 341 -0.61 22.70 -11.71
N HIS A 342 0.70 22.91 -11.93
CA HIS A 342 1.46 23.96 -11.26
C HIS A 342 1.80 25.11 -12.25
N SER A 343 1.64 26.34 -11.78
CA SER A 343 2.02 27.53 -12.53
C SER A 343 3.52 27.81 -12.52
N THR A 344 4.24 27.28 -11.52
CA THR A 344 5.67 27.46 -11.30
C THR A 344 6.39 26.14 -11.17
N ASP A 345 7.70 26.16 -11.35
CA ASP A 345 8.57 25.03 -11.14
C ASP A 345 8.57 24.62 -9.66
N GLN A 346 8.53 23.33 -9.41
CA GLN A 346 8.50 22.73 -8.09
C GLN A 346 9.66 21.75 -7.92
N LYS A 347 10.16 21.62 -6.69
CA LYS A 347 11.04 20.52 -6.33
C LYS A 347 10.21 19.25 -6.20
N VAL A 348 10.64 18.19 -6.83
CA VAL A 348 9.97 16.89 -6.87
C VAL A 348 10.94 15.83 -6.38
N LEU A 349 10.52 15.00 -5.42
CA LEU A 349 11.27 13.82 -5.01
C LEU A 349 11.27 12.81 -6.16
N VAL A 350 12.47 12.43 -6.58
CA VAL A 350 12.70 11.40 -7.58
C VAL A 350 13.65 10.33 -7.06
N THR A 351 13.61 9.16 -7.66
CA THR A 351 14.58 8.10 -7.41
C THR A 351 15.25 7.74 -8.73
N SER A 352 16.53 8.07 -8.86
CA SER A 352 17.23 8.08 -10.15
C SER A 352 18.72 7.80 -9.99
N GLU A 353 19.41 7.54 -11.09
CA GLU A 353 20.87 7.33 -11.14
C GLU A 353 21.62 8.31 -12.07
N GLY A 354 21.00 9.23 -12.72
CA GLY A 354 21.72 9.96 -13.77
C GLY A 354 21.28 11.36 -14.08
N LEU A 355 20.30 11.89 -13.37
CA LEU A 355 19.87 13.26 -13.62
C LEU A 355 20.95 14.25 -13.20
N PRO A 356 21.25 15.26 -14.04
CA PRO A 356 22.11 16.36 -13.65
C PRO A 356 21.56 17.02 -12.38
N LYS A 357 22.43 17.38 -11.43
CA LYS A 357 22.07 18.01 -10.15
C LYS A 357 21.44 17.11 -9.08
N LEU A 358 21.24 15.80 -9.31
CA LEU A 358 21.04 14.92 -8.18
C LEU A 358 22.29 14.95 -7.32
N LYS A 359 22.17 15.55 -6.13
CA LYS A 359 23.17 15.39 -5.10
C LYS A 359 23.03 13.96 -4.60
N HIS A 360 24.11 13.22 -4.70
CA HIS A 360 24.24 11.99 -3.95
C HIS A 360 24.06 12.34 -2.49
N HIS A 361 23.58 11.39 -1.71
CA HIS A 361 23.23 11.56 -0.33
C HIS A 361 24.29 12.34 0.42
N ALA A 362 23.84 13.29 1.01
CA ALA A 362 24.36 14.38 1.65
C ALA A 362 24.98 14.09 3.00
N ASP A 363 26.13 13.56 3.07
CA ASP A 363 27.00 14.36 3.85
C ASP A 363 27.81 15.22 2.88
N SER A 364 28.20 16.40 3.30
CA SER A 364 29.00 17.33 2.55
C SER A 364 30.37 16.75 2.11
N ARG A 365 30.69 15.51 2.44
CA ARG A 365 31.91 14.78 2.13
C ARG A 365 31.78 13.84 0.95
N GLY A 366 30.59 13.82 0.28
CA GLY A 366 30.38 12.99 -0.91
C GLY A 366 30.26 11.51 -0.58
N PHE A 367 29.81 11.15 0.61
CA PHE A 367 29.39 9.81 0.90
C PHE A 367 28.17 9.50 0.08
N PRO A 368 28.33 8.84 -1.01
CA PRO A 368 27.20 8.23 -1.61
C PRO A 368 27.01 6.91 -0.88
N HIS A 369 25.80 6.64 -0.50
CA HIS A 369 25.30 5.30 -0.51
C HIS A 369 25.35 4.75 -1.95
N PHE A 370 26.32 5.19 -2.72
CA PHE A 370 26.47 4.94 -4.14
C PHE A 370 27.51 3.85 -4.33
N TYR A 371 27.05 2.64 -4.14
CA TYR A 371 27.83 1.48 -4.49
C TYR A 371 27.64 1.20 -5.97
N LYS A 372 28.72 1.14 -6.72
CA LYS A 372 28.71 0.90 -8.17
C LYS A 372 28.22 -0.51 -8.52
N GLN A 373 28.32 -1.44 -7.59
CA GLN A 373 28.01 -2.85 -7.77
C GLN A 373 27.22 -3.39 -6.59
N THR A 374 26.28 -4.27 -6.88
CA THR A 374 25.65 -5.16 -5.90
C THR A 374 26.41 -6.48 -5.90
N PHE A 375 26.72 -7.01 -4.76
CA PHE A 375 27.39 -8.31 -4.61
C PHE A 375 26.38 -9.37 -4.20
N PHE A 376 26.67 -10.61 -4.56
CA PHE A 376 26.04 -11.76 -3.92
C PHE A 376 26.52 -11.84 -2.48
N LEU A 377 25.61 -11.97 -1.53
CA LEU A 377 25.92 -12.05 -0.10
C LEU A 377 25.55 -13.43 0.44
N ALA A 378 26.46 -14.06 1.18
CA ALA A 378 26.11 -15.26 1.94
C ALA A 378 25.18 -14.86 3.10
N ARG A 379 24.02 -15.48 3.19
CA ARG A 379 23.02 -15.24 4.23
C ARG A 379 22.60 -13.76 4.40
N GLY A 380 22.76 -12.94 3.36
CA GLY A 380 22.44 -11.51 3.41
C GLY A 380 23.48 -10.65 4.13
N ASP A 381 24.62 -11.19 4.54
CA ASP A 381 25.66 -10.51 5.28
C ASP A 381 26.56 -9.70 4.34
N VAL A 382 26.60 -8.37 4.53
CA VAL A 382 27.38 -7.45 3.70
C VAL A 382 28.90 -7.67 3.77
N HIS A 383 29.35 -8.36 4.80
CA HIS A 383 30.77 -8.71 4.99
C HIS A 383 31.16 -10.02 4.29
N GLN A 384 30.17 -10.81 3.79
CA GLN A 384 30.37 -12.08 3.12
C GLN A 384 30.00 -12.00 1.63
N LYS A 385 30.84 -11.32 0.86
CA LYS A 385 30.63 -11.08 -0.58
C LYS A 385 31.19 -12.23 -1.41
N HIS A 386 30.39 -12.72 -2.38
CA HIS A 386 30.73 -13.81 -3.30
C HIS A 386 30.72 -13.39 -4.78
N GLY A 387 31.33 -12.25 -5.08
CA GLY A 387 31.38 -11.69 -6.42
C GLY A 387 30.23 -10.74 -6.76
N ALA A 388 30.39 -9.99 -7.85
CA ALA A 388 29.41 -9.00 -8.29
C ALA A 388 28.20 -9.66 -8.96
N ALA A 389 27.00 -9.19 -8.58
CA ALA A 389 25.76 -9.62 -9.21
C ALA A 389 25.54 -8.88 -10.55
N ASP A 390 25.43 -9.63 -11.62
CA ASP A 390 24.97 -9.12 -12.91
C ASP A 390 23.45 -8.91 -12.92
N THR A 391 22.96 -7.99 -13.74
CA THR A 391 21.52 -7.73 -13.84
C THR A 391 20.80 -8.93 -14.45
N GLY A 392 19.74 -9.39 -13.78
CA GLY A 392 18.91 -10.50 -14.23
C GLY A 392 17.52 -10.44 -13.64
N TYR A 393 16.73 -11.45 -13.93
CA TYR A 393 15.32 -11.51 -13.59
C TYR A 393 14.98 -12.87 -12.98
N LEU A 394 13.82 -12.99 -12.36
CA LEU A 394 13.36 -14.25 -11.78
C LEU A 394 13.27 -15.32 -12.85
N GLN A 395 14.10 -16.36 -12.76
CA GLN A 395 14.17 -17.44 -13.73
C GLN A 395 12.81 -18.10 -13.97
N VAL A 396 12.00 -18.24 -12.93
CA VAL A 396 10.66 -18.84 -12.99
C VAL A 396 9.72 -18.10 -13.93
N LEU A 397 9.92 -16.79 -14.10
CA LEU A 397 9.12 -15.90 -14.97
C LEU A 397 9.83 -15.58 -16.30
N VAL A 398 10.97 -16.20 -16.56
CA VAL A 398 11.66 -16.10 -17.86
C VAL A 398 11.32 -17.33 -18.69
N ARG A 399 10.80 -17.12 -19.90
CA ARG A 399 10.53 -18.25 -20.82
C ARG A 399 11.81 -19.01 -21.12
N PRO A 400 11.81 -20.37 -21.04
CA PRO A 400 12.96 -21.18 -21.42
C PRO A 400 13.54 -20.78 -22.79
N GLY A 401 14.88 -20.72 -22.86
CA GLY A 401 15.59 -20.28 -24.06
C GLY A 401 15.70 -18.76 -24.26
N THR A 402 15.05 -17.93 -23.45
CA THR A 402 15.18 -16.47 -23.53
C THR A 402 16.40 -16.00 -22.74
N ARG A 403 17.29 -15.25 -23.38
CA ARG A 403 18.45 -14.63 -22.73
C ARG A 403 18.05 -13.31 -22.06
N THR A 404 18.67 -12.94 -20.96
CA THR A 404 18.44 -11.65 -20.26
C THR A 404 18.67 -10.43 -21.16
N SER A 405 19.58 -10.54 -22.13
CA SER A 405 19.84 -9.50 -23.13
C SER A 405 18.62 -9.12 -24.00
N HIS A 406 17.59 -9.98 -24.05
CA HIS A 406 16.34 -9.70 -24.78
C HIS A 406 15.65 -8.41 -24.29
N TRP A 407 15.71 -8.14 -23.00
CA TRP A 407 15.11 -6.93 -22.41
C TRP A 407 16.09 -5.79 -22.20
N GLN A 408 17.36 -5.99 -22.53
CA GLN A 408 18.38 -4.97 -22.33
C GLN A 408 18.07 -3.70 -23.13
N VAL A 409 18.00 -2.59 -22.41
CA VAL A 409 17.92 -1.25 -22.98
C VAL A 409 19.31 -0.65 -22.96
N LYS A 410 19.81 -0.25 -24.14
CA LYS A 410 21.09 0.45 -24.24
C LYS A 410 20.91 1.92 -23.95
N PRO A 411 21.77 2.53 -23.11
CA PRO A 411 21.73 3.97 -22.89
C PRO A 411 21.88 4.75 -24.20
N PRO A 412 21.09 5.80 -24.45
CA PRO A 412 21.35 6.74 -25.52
C PRO A 412 22.74 7.42 -25.38
N ALA A 413 23.33 7.83 -26.47
CA ALA A 413 24.69 8.38 -26.49
C ALA A 413 24.86 9.64 -25.63
N ASP A 414 23.80 10.43 -25.47
CA ASP A 414 23.74 11.65 -24.66
C ASP A 414 23.47 11.36 -23.16
N ARG A 415 23.22 10.11 -22.78
CA ARG A 415 22.85 9.73 -21.40
C ARG A 415 23.81 8.72 -20.79
N LYS A 416 25.11 8.99 -20.86
CA LYS A 416 26.19 8.09 -20.40
C LYS A 416 26.21 7.83 -18.89
N ARG A 417 25.49 8.62 -18.07
CA ARG A 417 25.48 8.51 -16.60
C ARG A 417 24.39 7.59 -16.07
N THR A 418 23.53 7.06 -16.93
CA THR A 418 22.39 6.21 -16.57
C THR A 418 22.56 4.85 -17.20
N SER A 419 22.41 3.79 -16.39
CA SER A 419 22.65 2.39 -16.84
C SER A 419 21.51 1.80 -17.65
N PHE A 420 20.30 2.32 -17.55
CA PHE A 420 19.06 1.77 -18.12
C PHE A 420 18.72 0.35 -17.64
N ARG A 421 19.24 -0.06 -16.47
CA ARG A 421 18.92 -1.35 -15.86
C ARG A 421 17.47 -1.40 -15.42
N ARG A 422 16.93 -0.31 -14.86
CA ARG A 422 15.51 -0.23 -14.45
C ARG A 422 14.57 -0.22 -15.66
N ALA A 423 14.93 0.43 -16.73
CA ALA A 423 14.18 0.34 -17.99
C ALA A 423 14.17 -1.09 -18.56
N SER A 424 15.29 -1.80 -18.44
CA SER A 424 15.38 -3.23 -18.80
C SER A 424 14.50 -4.09 -17.90
N LEU A 425 14.49 -3.84 -16.60
CA LEU A 425 13.59 -4.49 -15.63
C LEU A 425 12.11 -4.24 -15.98
N ALA A 426 11.76 -3.01 -16.29
CA ALA A 426 10.39 -2.64 -16.68
C ALA A 426 9.94 -3.37 -17.94
N ARG A 427 10.82 -3.52 -18.95
CA ARG A 427 10.52 -4.31 -20.16
C ARG A 427 10.25 -5.78 -19.84
N TRP A 428 11.08 -6.41 -18.98
CA TRP A 428 10.84 -7.78 -18.56
C TRP A 428 9.51 -7.91 -17.79
N MET A 429 9.23 -6.97 -16.91
CA MET A 429 8.03 -7.02 -16.08
C MET A 429 6.73 -6.88 -16.87
N THR A 430 6.75 -6.15 -17.98
CA THR A 430 5.58 -5.90 -18.83
C THR A 430 5.50 -6.83 -20.05
N ASP A 431 6.51 -7.64 -20.32
CA ASP A 431 6.53 -8.59 -21.42
C ASP A 431 5.64 -9.82 -21.10
N THR A 432 4.52 -9.93 -21.81
CA THR A 432 3.52 -10.99 -21.64
C THR A 432 3.91 -12.31 -22.30
N GLU A 433 4.88 -12.29 -23.24
CA GLU A 433 5.26 -13.47 -23.99
C GLU A 433 6.47 -14.20 -23.44
N ARG A 434 7.46 -13.47 -22.95
CA ARG A 434 8.73 -14.02 -22.53
C ARG A 434 9.10 -13.67 -21.10
N GLY A 435 8.48 -12.66 -20.53
CA GLY A 435 8.70 -12.10 -19.19
C GLY A 435 7.53 -12.33 -18.24
N ALA A 436 7.43 -11.40 -17.27
CA ALA A 436 6.50 -11.48 -16.14
C ALA A 436 5.12 -10.89 -16.41
N GLY A 437 4.85 -10.32 -17.59
CA GLY A 437 3.65 -9.54 -17.88
C GLY A 437 2.34 -10.31 -17.69
N HIS A 438 2.35 -11.63 -17.88
CA HIS A 438 1.17 -12.45 -17.63
C HIS A 438 0.79 -12.50 -16.12
N LEU A 439 1.77 -12.56 -15.22
CA LEU A 439 1.52 -12.51 -13.78
C LEU A 439 1.16 -11.09 -13.34
N LEU A 440 1.83 -10.05 -13.88
CA LEU A 440 1.46 -8.65 -13.66
C LEU A 440 -0.02 -8.41 -13.99
N ALA A 441 -0.51 -8.92 -15.11
CA ALA A 441 -1.91 -8.78 -15.50
C ALA A 441 -2.87 -9.49 -14.53
N ARG A 442 -2.53 -10.72 -14.06
CA ARG A 442 -3.32 -11.42 -13.02
C ARG A 442 -3.38 -10.65 -11.72
N VAL A 443 -2.25 -10.14 -11.25
CA VAL A 443 -2.17 -9.42 -9.97
C VAL A 443 -3.02 -8.16 -9.99
N ILE A 444 -2.94 -7.34 -11.05
CA ILE A 444 -3.71 -6.10 -11.08
C ILE A 444 -5.22 -6.37 -11.21
N VAL A 445 -5.67 -7.28 -12.07
CA VAL A 445 -7.10 -7.57 -12.18
C VAL A 445 -7.66 -8.20 -10.90
N ASN A 446 -6.86 -8.98 -10.17
CA ASN A 446 -7.23 -9.49 -8.86
C ASN A 446 -7.36 -8.37 -7.81
N ARG A 447 -6.49 -7.35 -7.83
CA ARG A 447 -6.62 -6.16 -6.96
C ARG A 447 -7.88 -5.37 -7.28
N LEU A 448 -8.20 -5.18 -8.58
CA LEU A 448 -9.46 -4.54 -8.98
C LEU A 448 -10.67 -5.32 -8.45
N TRP A 449 -10.65 -6.64 -8.62
CA TRP A 449 -11.68 -7.53 -8.06
C TRP A 449 -11.78 -7.38 -6.55
N HIS A 450 -10.65 -7.48 -5.83
CA HIS A 450 -10.59 -7.35 -4.38
C HIS A 450 -11.26 -6.06 -3.89
N HIS A 451 -10.90 -4.91 -4.45
CA HIS A 451 -11.45 -3.63 -4.01
C HIS A 451 -12.94 -3.50 -4.32
N HIS A 452 -13.42 -4.05 -5.44
CA HIS A 452 -14.84 -4.04 -5.74
C HIS A 452 -15.63 -5.05 -4.89
N PHE A 453 -15.13 -6.25 -4.70
CA PHE A 453 -15.88 -7.35 -4.08
C PHE A 453 -15.52 -7.62 -2.61
N GLY A 454 -14.43 -7.07 -2.09
CA GLY A 454 -13.96 -7.21 -0.71
C GLY A 454 -12.99 -8.37 -0.47
N ARG A 455 -12.93 -9.33 -1.38
CA ARG A 455 -11.96 -10.42 -1.44
C ARG A 455 -11.50 -10.58 -2.88
N GLY A 456 -10.24 -10.93 -3.12
CA GLY A 456 -9.74 -11.27 -4.45
C GLY A 456 -10.26 -12.63 -4.93
N LEU A 457 -10.15 -12.89 -6.23
CA LEU A 457 -10.26 -14.26 -6.76
C LEU A 457 -9.14 -15.14 -6.17
N VAL A 458 -7.94 -14.56 -6.00
CA VAL A 458 -6.87 -14.99 -5.11
C VAL A 458 -6.96 -14.12 -3.85
N ALA A 459 -7.21 -14.70 -2.70
CA ALA A 459 -7.48 -13.94 -1.48
C ALA A 459 -6.22 -13.37 -0.81
N SER A 460 -5.03 -13.81 -1.25
CA SER A 460 -3.72 -13.30 -0.88
C SER A 460 -3.14 -12.37 -1.97
N PRO A 461 -3.54 -11.07 -2.05
CA PRO A 461 -3.22 -10.23 -3.20
C PRO A 461 -1.74 -9.85 -3.34
N ASN A 462 -0.92 -10.05 -2.29
CA ASN A 462 0.54 -9.88 -2.32
C ASN A 462 1.29 -11.22 -2.36
N ASP A 463 0.55 -12.34 -2.44
CA ASP A 463 1.14 -13.67 -2.53
C ASP A 463 0.35 -14.53 -3.52
N PHE A 464 0.92 -14.67 -4.72
CA PHE A 464 0.49 -15.54 -5.81
C PHE A 464 1.38 -16.77 -5.93
N GLY A 465 2.39 -16.87 -5.06
CA GLY A 465 3.30 -18.02 -4.99
C GLY A 465 2.62 -19.28 -4.47
N THR A 466 3.43 -20.27 -4.17
CA THR A 466 2.97 -21.61 -3.73
C THR A 466 2.30 -21.60 -2.37
N GLN A 467 2.59 -20.60 -1.52
CA GLN A 467 1.92 -20.40 -0.23
C GLN A 467 0.69 -19.50 -0.32
N GLY A 468 0.50 -18.83 -1.46
CA GLY A 468 -0.69 -18.03 -1.72
C GLY A 468 -1.95 -18.88 -1.86
N GLU A 469 -3.12 -18.27 -1.61
CA GLU A 469 -4.39 -18.97 -1.79
C GLU A 469 -4.66 -19.28 -3.27
N ASP A 470 -5.26 -20.43 -3.51
CA ASP A 470 -5.74 -20.81 -4.85
C ASP A 470 -6.84 -19.88 -5.34
N PRO A 471 -6.82 -19.48 -6.61
CA PRO A 471 -7.92 -18.71 -7.17
C PRO A 471 -9.22 -19.52 -7.16
N THR A 472 -10.27 -18.93 -6.63
CA THR A 472 -11.62 -19.55 -6.62
C THR A 472 -12.14 -19.83 -8.02
N HIS A 473 -11.74 -18.98 -8.99
CA HIS A 473 -12.15 -19.02 -10.38
C HIS A 473 -10.95 -18.81 -11.30
N PRO A 474 -10.05 -19.81 -11.47
CA PRO A 474 -8.80 -19.63 -12.21
C PRO A 474 -9.00 -19.22 -13.67
N LYS A 475 -9.98 -19.80 -14.37
CA LYS A 475 -10.30 -19.43 -15.76
C LYS A 475 -10.84 -18.00 -15.88
N LEU A 476 -11.59 -17.52 -14.90
CA LEU A 476 -12.06 -16.13 -14.86
C LEU A 476 -10.90 -15.17 -14.62
N LEU A 477 -9.97 -15.50 -13.72
CA LEU A 477 -8.77 -14.70 -13.46
C LEU A 477 -7.94 -14.52 -14.73
N ASP A 478 -7.66 -15.60 -15.44
CA ASP A 478 -6.92 -15.57 -16.70
C ASP A 478 -7.68 -14.84 -17.81
N TRP A 479 -9.00 -15.01 -17.86
CA TRP A 479 -9.84 -14.31 -18.82
C TRP A 479 -9.84 -12.80 -18.58
N LEU A 480 -9.93 -12.35 -17.31
CA LEU A 480 -9.85 -10.94 -16.96
C LEU A 480 -8.45 -10.36 -17.24
N ALA A 481 -7.39 -11.12 -16.96
CA ALA A 481 -6.04 -10.72 -17.30
C ALA A 481 -5.86 -10.55 -18.82
N GLN A 482 -6.33 -11.51 -19.62
CA GLN A 482 -6.32 -11.41 -21.08
C GLN A 482 -7.15 -10.21 -21.55
N ARG A 483 -8.31 -9.97 -20.94
CA ARG A 483 -9.17 -8.84 -21.30
C ARG A 483 -8.50 -7.49 -21.01
N LEU A 484 -7.70 -7.40 -19.95
CA LEU A 484 -6.87 -6.22 -19.67
C LEU A 484 -5.84 -5.98 -20.80
N LEU A 485 -5.18 -7.03 -21.26
CA LEU A 485 -4.25 -6.96 -22.39
C LEU A 485 -4.94 -6.51 -23.67
N ASP A 486 -6.09 -7.11 -24.00
CA ASP A 486 -6.90 -6.75 -25.16
C ASP A 486 -7.36 -5.28 -25.15
N CYS A 487 -7.55 -4.70 -23.95
CA CYS A 487 -7.88 -3.29 -23.77
C CYS A 487 -6.65 -2.37 -23.72
N GLY A 488 -5.46 -2.85 -24.08
CA GLY A 488 -4.21 -2.07 -24.04
C GLY A 488 -3.82 -1.66 -22.62
N TRP A 489 -3.96 -2.57 -21.67
CA TRP A 489 -3.65 -2.36 -20.26
C TRP A 489 -4.46 -1.27 -19.54
N ARG A 490 -5.60 -0.83 -20.10
CA ARG A 490 -6.45 0.20 -19.50
C ARG A 490 -7.35 -0.37 -18.43
N LEU A 491 -7.40 0.30 -17.27
CA LEU A 491 -8.15 -0.21 -16.12
C LEU A 491 -9.64 0.17 -16.16
N LYS A 492 -10.01 1.33 -16.68
CA LYS A 492 -11.42 1.78 -16.73
C LYS A 492 -12.34 0.82 -17.47
N PRO A 493 -11.95 0.21 -18.61
CA PRO A 493 -12.77 -0.82 -19.25
C PRO A 493 -13.00 -2.05 -18.35
N ILE A 494 -12.01 -2.44 -17.54
CA ILE A 494 -12.16 -3.57 -16.61
C ILE A 494 -13.10 -3.19 -15.47
N HIS A 495 -12.97 -2.00 -14.90
CA HIS A 495 -13.93 -1.49 -13.90
C HIS A 495 -15.36 -1.51 -14.44
N ARG A 496 -15.56 -0.98 -15.64
CA ARG A 496 -16.86 -0.99 -16.30
C ARG A 496 -17.42 -2.41 -16.42
N LEU A 497 -16.60 -3.34 -16.88
CA LEU A 497 -16.97 -4.73 -17.02
C LEU A 497 -17.38 -5.37 -15.69
N LEU A 498 -16.63 -5.11 -14.62
CA LEU A 498 -16.94 -5.60 -13.27
C LEU A 498 -18.26 -5.03 -12.75
N LEU A 499 -18.46 -3.72 -12.83
CA LEU A 499 -19.64 -3.05 -12.26
C LEU A 499 -20.92 -3.33 -13.03
N THR A 500 -20.83 -3.62 -14.34
CA THR A 500 -22.01 -3.97 -15.16
C THR A 500 -22.39 -5.44 -15.08
N SER A 501 -21.60 -6.29 -14.39
CA SER A 501 -21.91 -7.71 -14.20
C SER A 501 -23.10 -7.93 -13.25
N SER A 502 -23.78 -9.05 -13.40
CA SER A 502 -24.83 -9.47 -12.49
C SER A 502 -24.28 -9.81 -11.10
N VAL A 503 -23.08 -10.39 -11.03
CA VAL A 503 -22.41 -10.70 -9.75
C VAL A 503 -22.14 -9.44 -8.92
N TYR A 504 -21.79 -8.32 -9.56
CA TYR A 504 -21.68 -7.04 -8.85
C TYR A 504 -23.03 -6.50 -8.39
N CYS A 505 -24.07 -6.72 -9.20
CA CYS A 505 -25.40 -6.20 -8.95
C CYS A 505 -26.25 -7.05 -8.00
N GLN A 506 -25.74 -8.14 -7.44
CA GLN A 506 -26.42 -8.98 -6.47
C GLN A 506 -26.78 -8.21 -5.19
N ASN A 507 -27.86 -8.65 -4.52
CA ASN A 507 -28.19 -8.17 -3.16
C ASN A 507 -27.36 -8.90 -2.09
N GLY A 508 -27.36 -8.36 -0.86
CA GLY A 508 -26.58 -8.87 0.26
C GLY A 508 -27.30 -9.98 1.06
N ARG A 509 -28.52 -10.38 0.66
CA ARG A 509 -29.27 -11.41 1.39
C ARG A 509 -28.81 -12.79 0.96
N ALA A 510 -28.18 -13.52 1.86
CA ALA A 510 -28.02 -14.96 1.76
C ALA A 510 -29.26 -15.62 2.38
N ASP A 511 -29.81 -16.67 1.74
CA ASP A 511 -30.73 -17.58 2.42
C ASP A 511 -29.93 -18.65 3.20
N GLY A 512 -30.58 -19.35 4.15
CA GLY A 512 -29.89 -20.32 5.01
C GLY A 512 -29.14 -21.41 4.23
N ASN A 513 -29.69 -21.89 3.13
CA ASN A 513 -29.07 -22.92 2.30
C ASN A 513 -27.73 -22.45 1.66
N ARG A 514 -27.60 -21.17 1.33
CA ARG A 514 -26.33 -20.59 0.80
C ARG A 514 -25.29 -20.43 1.88
N GLN A 515 -25.70 -20.01 3.10
CA GLN A 515 -24.78 -19.84 4.22
C GLN A 515 -24.16 -21.18 4.64
N ASP A 516 -24.94 -22.25 4.66
CA ASP A 516 -24.45 -23.57 5.06
C ASP A 516 -23.46 -24.19 4.06
N ARG A 517 -23.63 -23.90 2.76
CA ARG A 517 -22.81 -24.48 1.69
C ARG A 517 -21.59 -23.65 1.29
N ASP A 518 -21.59 -22.34 1.51
CA ASP A 518 -20.51 -21.42 1.16
C ASP A 518 -20.41 -20.28 2.20
N LEU A 519 -20.02 -20.65 3.43
CA LEU A 519 -19.91 -19.74 4.57
C LEU A 519 -19.05 -18.50 4.27
N GLU A 520 -17.96 -18.70 3.55
CA GLU A 520 -17.04 -17.64 3.16
C GLU A 520 -17.42 -16.90 1.87
N ASN A 521 -18.54 -17.28 1.26
CA ASN A 521 -18.99 -16.77 -0.04
C ASN A 521 -17.88 -16.84 -1.13
N ARG A 522 -17.15 -17.95 -1.19
CA ARG A 522 -16.05 -18.18 -2.13
C ARG A 522 -16.52 -18.26 -3.57
N PHE A 523 -17.78 -18.66 -3.79
CA PHE A 523 -18.37 -18.82 -5.11
C PHE A 523 -19.20 -17.62 -5.56
N TRP A 524 -19.22 -16.53 -4.77
CA TRP A 524 -19.91 -15.27 -5.12
C TRP A 524 -21.42 -15.43 -5.32
N SER A 525 -22.07 -16.25 -4.48
CA SER A 525 -23.50 -16.48 -4.54
C SER A 525 -24.35 -15.27 -4.14
N HIS A 526 -23.79 -14.35 -3.35
CA HIS A 526 -24.42 -13.11 -2.91
C HIS A 526 -23.39 -12.00 -2.72
N ARG A 527 -23.84 -10.77 -2.45
CA ARG A 527 -22.95 -9.62 -2.18
C ARG A 527 -22.85 -9.37 -0.69
N PRO A 528 -21.70 -9.65 -0.02
CA PRO A 528 -21.56 -9.40 1.39
C PRO A 528 -21.58 -7.91 1.70
N ARG A 529 -22.20 -7.54 2.83
CA ARG A 529 -22.12 -6.19 3.40
C ARG A 529 -20.70 -5.92 3.86
N ARG A 530 -20.20 -4.70 3.64
CA ARG A 530 -18.84 -4.32 4.04
C ARG A 530 -18.82 -3.00 4.78
N ARG A 531 -18.00 -2.90 5.84
CA ARG A 531 -17.66 -1.61 6.43
C ARG A 531 -16.84 -0.77 5.45
N LEU A 532 -17.11 0.51 5.41
CA LEU A 532 -16.29 1.48 4.66
C LEU A 532 -14.90 1.58 5.28
N GLU A 533 -13.91 1.88 4.46
CA GLU A 533 -12.55 2.19 4.90
C GLU A 533 -12.50 3.58 5.56
N ALA A 534 -11.48 3.82 6.38
CA ALA A 534 -11.31 5.06 7.14
C ALA A 534 -11.49 6.33 6.29
N GLU A 535 -10.84 6.37 5.12
CA GLU A 535 -10.91 7.50 4.21
C GLU A 535 -12.33 7.70 3.65
N ALA A 536 -13.01 6.61 3.31
CA ALA A 536 -14.37 6.70 2.77
C ALA A 536 -15.37 7.15 3.84
N ILE A 537 -15.17 6.76 5.11
CA ILE A 537 -15.96 7.21 6.25
C ILE A 537 -15.77 8.72 6.44
N ARG A 538 -14.52 9.19 6.56
CA ARG A 538 -14.22 10.61 6.76
C ARG A 538 -14.68 11.45 5.57
N ASP A 539 -14.46 11.00 4.35
CA ASP A 539 -14.88 11.70 3.14
C ASP A 539 -16.42 11.74 3.02
N ALA A 540 -17.12 10.70 3.49
CA ALA A 540 -18.58 10.71 3.59
C ALA A 540 -19.07 11.73 4.61
N LEU A 541 -18.46 11.81 5.80
CA LEU A 541 -18.78 12.83 6.82
C LEU A 541 -18.60 14.25 6.28
N LEU A 542 -17.48 14.52 5.60
CA LEU A 542 -17.22 15.80 4.94
C LEU A 542 -18.27 16.11 3.86
N SER A 543 -18.62 15.13 3.04
CA SER A 543 -19.58 15.28 1.94
C SER A 543 -20.99 15.57 2.44
N VAL A 544 -21.52 14.77 3.36
CA VAL A 544 -22.89 14.90 3.85
C VAL A 544 -23.07 16.15 4.71
N SER A 545 -22.03 16.58 5.44
CA SER A 545 -22.02 17.83 6.19
C SER A 545 -21.84 19.09 5.32
N GLY A 546 -21.53 18.92 4.03
CA GLY A 546 -21.27 20.04 3.12
C GLY A 546 -19.92 20.73 3.33
N ARG A 547 -19.00 20.08 4.07
CA ARG A 547 -17.67 20.60 4.37
C ARG A 547 -16.59 20.17 3.39
N LEU A 548 -16.91 19.26 2.46
CA LEU A 548 -15.92 18.69 1.55
C LEU A 548 -15.37 19.75 0.58
N ASP A 549 -14.05 19.94 0.65
CA ASP A 549 -13.29 20.70 -0.35
C ASP A 549 -12.84 19.74 -1.47
N SER A 550 -13.19 20.07 -2.70
CA SER A 550 -12.88 19.30 -3.90
C SER A 550 -11.50 19.59 -4.50
N GLY A 551 -10.68 20.43 -3.84
CA GLY A 551 -9.33 20.80 -4.31
C GLY A 551 -8.48 19.58 -4.64
N MET A 552 -7.84 19.66 -5.82
CA MET A 552 -7.01 18.59 -6.37
C MET A 552 -5.53 18.92 -6.17
N TYR A 553 -4.69 17.86 -6.02
CA TYR A 553 -3.23 17.97 -5.97
C TYR A 553 -2.67 18.84 -4.83
N GLY A 554 -1.33 18.93 -4.76
CA GLY A 554 -0.62 19.76 -3.79
C GLY A 554 -0.36 19.11 -2.43
N PRO A 555 0.35 19.76 -1.53
CA PRO A 555 0.83 19.17 -0.28
C PRO A 555 -0.30 18.66 0.62
N GLY A 556 0.00 17.62 1.39
CA GLY A 556 -0.89 17.05 2.39
C GLY A 556 -0.91 17.87 3.69
N SER A 557 -1.88 17.56 4.57
CA SER A 557 -2.03 18.17 5.89
C SER A 557 -2.08 17.10 6.98
N LEU A 558 -1.45 17.38 8.14
CA LEU A 558 -1.63 16.59 9.38
C LEU A 558 -2.85 17.03 10.19
N ASP A 559 -3.49 18.13 9.79
CA ASP A 559 -4.69 18.62 10.45
C ASP A 559 -5.88 17.71 10.13
N GLU A 560 -6.38 17.04 11.16
CA GLU A 560 -7.55 16.17 11.06
C GLU A 560 -8.82 16.92 10.65
N ASN A 561 -8.90 18.22 10.95
CA ASN A 561 -10.01 19.11 10.56
C ASN A 561 -9.91 19.60 9.11
N SER A 562 -8.86 19.25 8.38
CA SER A 562 -8.72 19.57 6.96
C SER A 562 -10.01 19.21 6.21
N ARG A 563 -10.51 20.10 5.38
CA ARG A 563 -11.73 19.89 4.61
C ARG A 563 -11.52 19.14 3.30
N ARG A 564 -10.25 18.92 2.92
CA ARG A 564 -9.89 18.16 1.71
C ARG A 564 -10.12 16.67 1.88
N ARG A 565 -10.23 15.98 0.75
CA ARG A 565 -10.32 14.51 0.70
C ARG A 565 -9.21 13.84 1.52
N SER A 566 -9.52 12.72 2.15
CA SER A 566 -8.59 11.98 3.00
C SER A 566 -7.33 11.49 2.28
N VAL A 567 -7.34 11.36 0.95
CA VAL A 567 -6.14 11.08 0.15
C VAL A 567 -5.07 12.17 0.29
N PHE A 568 -5.45 13.38 0.70
CA PHE A 568 -4.56 14.52 0.97
C PHE A 568 -4.21 14.69 2.45
N LEU A 569 -4.58 13.76 3.33
CA LEU A 569 -3.97 13.72 4.66
C LEU A 569 -2.52 13.27 4.52
N LYS A 570 -1.62 14.00 5.21
CA LYS A 570 -0.21 13.65 5.21
C LYS A 570 0.01 12.34 5.97
N VAL A 571 0.76 11.44 5.38
CA VAL A 571 1.18 10.21 6.03
C VAL A 571 2.56 10.43 6.65
N LYS A 572 2.60 10.74 7.94
CA LYS A 572 3.83 10.79 8.74
C LYS A 572 3.86 9.56 9.64
N ARG A 573 4.87 8.70 9.48
CA ARG A 573 4.92 7.37 10.12
C ARG A 573 4.91 7.44 11.64
N SER A 574 5.61 8.41 12.24
CA SER A 574 5.62 8.65 13.69
C SER A 574 4.35 9.34 14.21
N ARG A 575 3.50 9.89 13.33
CA ARG A 575 2.31 10.65 13.72
C ARG A 575 1.16 10.39 12.76
N LEU A 576 0.61 9.20 12.81
CA LEU A 576 -0.60 8.85 12.03
C LEU A 576 -1.84 9.51 12.66
N VAL A 577 -2.84 9.81 11.83
CA VAL A 577 -4.08 10.45 12.25
C VAL A 577 -4.92 9.48 13.08
N PRO A 578 -5.22 9.77 14.38
CA PRO A 578 -5.83 8.80 15.28
C PRO A 578 -7.19 8.26 14.82
N THR A 579 -8.07 9.11 14.28
CA THR A 579 -9.37 8.65 13.77
C THR A 579 -9.24 7.74 12.56
N MET A 580 -8.21 7.92 11.75
CA MET A 580 -7.95 7.03 10.63
C MET A 580 -7.48 5.66 11.12
N MET A 581 -6.56 5.62 12.10
CA MET A 581 -6.06 4.39 12.74
C MET A 581 -7.18 3.59 13.38
N LEU A 582 -8.14 4.26 14.02
CA LEU A 582 -9.31 3.63 14.62
C LEU A 582 -10.13 2.79 13.62
N PHE A 583 -10.09 3.15 12.32
CA PHE A 583 -10.78 2.46 11.24
C PHE A 583 -9.83 1.68 10.33
N ASP A 584 -8.79 1.09 10.90
CA ASP A 584 -7.84 0.19 10.24
C ASP A 584 -7.00 0.85 9.12
N TRP A 585 -6.62 2.12 9.30
CA TRP A 585 -5.64 2.76 8.41
C TRP A 585 -4.26 2.14 8.62
N PRO A 586 -3.52 1.77 7.58
CA PRO A 586 -2.26 1.07 7.73
C PRO A 586 -1.12 2.00 8.18
N GLU A 587 -0.07 1.42 8.76
CA GLU A 587 1.13 2.13 9.23
C GLU A 587 2.09 2.54 8.10
N HIS A 588 1.89 2.06 6.88
CA HIS A 588 2.68 2.40 5.69
C HIS A 588 4.19 2.08 5.79
N LEU A 589 4.56 1.04 6.53
CA LEU A 589 5.94 0.55 6.64
C LEU A 589 6.30 -0.41 5.51
N VAL A 590 5.37 -1.25 5.12
CA VAL A 590 5.53 -2.29 4.09
C VAL A 590 4.40 -2.23 3.06
N SER A 591 4.56 -2.92 1.94
CA SER A 591 3.51 -3.07 0.93
C SER A 591 2.31 -3.85 1.48
N ILE A 592 1.12 -3.24 1.46
CA ILE A 592 -0.11 -3.81 1.97
C ILE A 592 -1.08 -4.11 0.83
N GLY A 593 -1.33 -5.39 0.60
CA GLY A 593 -2.27 -5.83 -0.43
C GLY A 593 -3.72 -5.92 0.05
N ARG A 594 -3.93 -6.09 1.36
CA ARG A 594 -5.23 -6.20 2.00
C ARG A 594 -5.17 -5.59 3.40
N ARG A 595 -6.05 -4.65 3.68
CA ARG A 595 -6.20 -4.07 5.03
C ARG A 595 -6.98 -5.00 5.96
N ALA A 596 -6.75 -4.87 7.25
CA ALA A 596 -7.69 -5.35 8.26
C ALA A 596 -9.07 -4.70 8.08
N ASN A 597 -10.10 -5.38 8.55
CA ASN A 597 -11.47 -4.84 8.59
C ASN A 597 -12.12 -5.29 9.89
N THR A 598 -11.79 -4.57 10.97
CA THR A 598 -12.26 -4.88 12.32
C THR A 598 -13.57 -4.16 12.62
N THR A 599 -14.33 -4.69 13.56
CA THR A 599 -15.49 -4.02 14.15
C THR A 599 -15.28 -3.99 15.66
N THR A 600 -15.08 -2.79 16.21
CA THR A 600 -14.78 -2.58 17.63
C THR A 600 -15.78 -1.60 18.25
N ALA A 601 -15.99 -1.72 19.58
CA ALA A 601 -16.81 -0.78 20.32
C ALA A 601 -16.27 0.67 20.22
N ALA A 602 -14.95 0.84 20.18
CA ALA A 602 -14.31 2.15 20.05
C ALA A 602 -14.70 2.87 18.76
N GLN A 603 -14.89 2.14 17.65
CA GLN A 603 -15.36 2.71 16.38
C GLN A 603 -16.78 3.29 16.49
N ALA A 604 -17.70 2.61 17.19
CA ALA A 604 -19.05 3.12 17.43
C ALA A 604 -19.04 4.33 18.37
N LEU A 605 -18.27 4.26 19.46
CA LEU A 605 -18.15 5.33 20.45
C LEU A 605 -17.53 6.60 19.87
N ALA A 606 -16.65 6.49 18.87
CA ALA A 606 -16.06 7.64 18.21
C ALA A 606 -17.11 8.55 17.57
N PHE A 607 -18.17 8.01 16.97
CA PHE A 607 -19.26 8.80 16.42
C PHE A 607 -20.15 9.44 17.51
N MET A 608 -20.32 8.74 18.63
CA MET A 608 -21.21 9.19 19.71
C MET A 608 -20.55 10.30 20.56
N ASN A 609 -19.25 10.16 20.86
CA ASN A 609 -18.58 10.95 21.88
C ASN A 609 -17.55 11.95 21.34
N SER A 610 -17.17 11.84 20.06
CA SER A 610 -16.11 12.70 19.49
C SER A 610 -16.60 14.12 19.22
N PRO A 611 -15.87 15.16 19.66
CA PRO A 611 -16.14 16.54 19.25
C PRO A 611 -16.11 16.73 17.73
N VAL A 612 -15.27 15.98 17.03
CA VAL A 612 -15.18 16.01 15.56
C VAL A 612 -16.47 15.46 14.94
N GLY A 613 -16.99 14.34 15.45
CA GLY A 613 -18.29 13.78 15.05
C GLY A 613 -19.44 14.77 15.29
N ARG A 614 -19.45 15.41 16.46
CA ARG A 614 -20.42 16.47 16.81
C ARG A 614 -20.34 17.66 15.85
N GLY A 615 -19.12 18.07 15.44
CA GLY A 615 -18.91 19.15 14.47
C GLY A 615 -19.49 18.83 13.09
N TYR A 616 -19.34 17.60 12.59
CA TYR A 616 -19.97 17.15 11.33
C TYR A 616 -21.50 17.13 11.45
N ALA A 617 -22.03 16.65 12.57
CA ALA A 617 -23.48 16.65 12.84
C ALA A 617 -24.04 18.07 12.89
N GLY A 618 -23.33 19.03 13.50
CA GLY A 618 -23.70 20.43 13.51
C GLY A 618 -23.81 21.04 12.10
N SER A 619 -22.78 20.80 11.28
CA SER A 619 -22.80 21.28 9.88
C SER A 619 -23.86 20.59 9.02
N LEU A 620 -24.17 19.31 9.28
CA LEU A 620 -25.28 18.63 8.61
C LEU A 620 -26.63 19.21 9.02
N ALA A 621 -26.83 19.52 10.32
CA ALA A 621 -28.06 20.12 10.83
C ALA A 621 -28.35 21.49 10.20
N GLU A 622 -27.32 22.28 9.89
CA GLU A 622 -27.43 23.58 9.20
C GLU A 622 -27.96 23.46 7.75
N ARG A 623 -27.85 22.27 7.14
CA ARG A 623 -28.38 21.99 5.79
C ARG A 623 -29.82 21.52 5.76
N LEU A 624 -30.45 21.37 6.92
CA LEU A 624 -31.83 20.89 7.03
C LEU A 624 -32.83 22.07 6.93
N PRO A 625 -33.96 21.86 6.24
CA PRO A 625 -35.00 22.88 6.16
C PRO A 625 -35.62 23.15 7.55
N ALA A 626 -36.30 24.30 7.69
CA ALA A 626 -36.93 24.73 8.96
C ALA A 626 -38.04 23.78 9.40
N ASP A 627 -38.88 23.30 8.47
CA ASP A 627 -39.98 22.38 8.76
C ASP A 627 -39.45 21.04 9.29
N PRO A 628 -39.93 20.56 10.45
CA PRO A 628 -39.40 19.31 11.07
C PRO A 628 -39.60 18.07 10.20
N GLY A 629 -40.74 17.91 9.54
CA GLY A 629 -41.02 16.75 8.70
C GLY A 629 -40.09 16.71 7.48
N ARG A 630 -39.90 17.84 6.80
CA ARG A 630 -38.95 17.97 5.68
C ARG A 630 -37.50 17.83 6.15
N ALA A 631 -37.17 18.29 7.36
CA ALA A 631 -35.83 18.15 7.94
C ALA A 631 -35.46 16.70 8.14
N ILE A 632 -36.37 15.88 8.70
CA ILE A 632 -36.15 14.44 8.87
C ILE A 632 -35.92 13.77 7.52
N VAL A 633 -36.78 14.02 6.55
CA VAL A 633 -36.61 13.45 5.20
C VAL A 633 -35.26 13.83 4.60
N ARG A 634 -34.89 15.13 4.65
CA ARG A 634 -33.60 15.60 4.11
C ARG A 634 -32.39 15.00 4.82
N ALA A 635 -32.46 14.83 6.14
CA ALA A 635 -31.41 14.21 6.93
C ALA A 635 -31.14 12.76 6.48
N TRP A 636 -32.18 11.97 6.30
CA TRP A 636 -32.08 10.59 5.76
C TRP A 636 -31.52 10.55 4.34
N GLN A 637 -32.03 11.40 3.48
CA GLN A 637 -31.54 11.49 2.10
C GLN A 637 -30.05 11.82 2.03
N LEU A 638 -29.58 12.77 2.84
CA LEU A 638 -28.16 13.16 2.87
C LEU A 638 -27.28 12.08 3.50
N ALA A 639 -27.68 11.53 4.67
CA ALA A 639 -26.85 10.59 5.41
C ALA A 639 -26.80 9.21 4.76
N VAL A 640 -27.96 8.62 4.46
CA VAL A 640 -28.07 7.22 4.04
C VAL A 640 -28.65 7.01 2.64
N GLY A 641 -29.07 8.10 1.98
CA GLY A 641 -29.49 8.08 0.57
C GLY A 641 -30.88 7.47 0.34
N ARG A 642 -31.77 7.48 1.35
CA ARG A 642 -33.15 6.99 1.23
C ARG A 642 -34.12 7.88 2.00
N MET A 643 -35.40 7.67 1.75
CA MET A 643 -36.46 8.21 2.61
C MET A 643 -36.49 7.48 3.97
N PRO A 644 -36.86 8.16 5.08
CA PRO A 644 -37.19 7.45 6.30
C PRO A 644 -38.44 6.59 6.09
N ARG A 645 -38.52 5.48 6.79
CA ARG A 645 -39.78 4.69 6.87
C ARG A 645 -40.79 5.47 7.71
N PRO A 646 -42.11 5.18 7.57
CA PRO A 646 -43.11 5.86 8.39
C PRO A 646 -42.91 5.72 9.90
N ASP A 647 -42.49 4.53 10.36
CA ASP A 647 -42.13 4.27 11.75
C ASP A 647 -40.91 5.04 12.23
N GLU A 648 -39.87 5.15 11.39
CA GLU A 648 -38.68 5.97 11.66
C GLU A 648 -39.04 7.45 11.75
N GLN A 649 -39.87 7.94 10.83
CA GLN A 649 -40.28 9.34 10.82
C GLN A 649 -41.09 9.71 12.06
N ALA A 650 -42.05 8.87 12.46
CA ALA A 650 -42.83 9.06 13.67
C ALA A 650 -41.96 9.05 14.93
N ALA A 651 -41.08 8.05 15.08
CA ALA A 651 -40.17 7.96 16.22
C ALA A 651 -39.25 9.18 16.35
N VAL A 652 -38.75 9.70 15.22
CA VAL A 652 -37.88 10.89 15.21
C VAL A 652 -38.61 12.17 15.51
N MET A 653 -39.88 12.32 15.11
CA MET A 653 -40.68 13.47 15.52
C MET A 653 -40.77 13.53 17.05
N VAL A 654 -41.15 12.44 17.69
CA VAL A 654 -41.24 12.34 19.16
C VAL A 654 -39.86 12.61 19.81
N PHE A 655 -38.79 12.07 19.23
CA PHE A 655 -37.43 12.33 19.70
C PHE A 655 -37.07 13.83 19.66
N LEU A 656 -37.33 14.51 18.54
CA LEU A 656 -37.02 15.93 18.38
C LEU A 656 -37.80 16.78 19.37
N GLU A 657 -39.11 16.54 19.54
CA GLU A 657 -39.97 17.27 20.50
C GLU A 657 -39.45 17.08 21.95
N ARG A 658 -39.10 15.85 22.32
CA ARG A 658 -38.54 15.57 23.64
C ARG A 658 -37.19 16.29 23.86
N GLN A 659 -36.27 16.18 22.93
CA GLN A 659 -34.95 16.82 23.06
C GLN A 659 -35.06 18.34 23.10
N GLU A 660 -35.90 18.91 22.27
CA GLU A 660 -36.19 20.37 22.30
C GLU A 660 -36.71 20.81 23.67
N GLY A 661 -37.66 20.05 24.25
CA GLY A 661 -38.16 20.31 25.58
C GLY A 661 -37.09 20.27 26.68
N ILE A 662 -36.21 19.25 26.63
CA ILE A 662 -35.05 19.12 27.54
C ILE A 662 -34.12 20.33 27.42
N TYR A 663 -33.75 20.73 26.19
CA TYR A 663 -32.83 21.84 25.97
C TYR A 663 -33.43 23.19 26.30
N ARG A 664 -34.75 23.38 26.09
CA ARG A 664 -35.45 24.55 26.51
C ARG A 664 -35.48 24.68 28.03
N GLY A 665 -35.76 23.56 28.74
CA GLY A 665 -35.72 23.51 30.21
C GLY A 665 -34.31 23.74 30.78
N ALA A 666 -33.28 23.38 30.03
CA ALA A 666 -31.87 23.58 30.41
C ALA A 666 -31.34 24.99 30.00
N GLY A 667 -32.19 25.90 29.49
CA GLY A 667 -31.83 27.28 29.12
C GLY A 667 -30.88 27.38 27.94
N ARG A 668 -30.82 26.39 27.03
CA ARG A 668 -29.99 26.49 25.83
C ARG A 668 -30.52 27.59 24.88
N SER A 669 -29.61 28.34 24.27
CA SER A 669 -29.94 29.46 23.37
C SER A 669 -30.69 29.02 22.10
N ASP A 670 -30.43 27.81 21.58
CA ASP A 670 -31.10 27.27 20.39
C ASP A 670 -31.46 25.80 20.62
N PRO A 671 -32.58 25.50 21.30
CA PRO A 671 -33.03 24.16 21.59
C PRO A 671 -33.33 23.32 20.33
N ILE A 672 -33.96 23.93 19.32
CA ILE A 672 -34.34 23.27 18.06
C ILE A 672 -33.12 22.84 17.30
N ARG A 673 -32.15 23.75 17.11
CA ARG A 673 -30.88 23.41 16.44
C ARG A 673 -30.13 22.31 17.19
N THR A 674 -30.08 22.39 18.52
CA THR A 674 -29.36 21.38 19.35
C THR A 674 -30.00 20.01 19.22
N ALA A 675 -31.31 19.89 19.23
CA ALA A 675 -32.05 18.64 19.01
C ALA A 675 -31.77 18.05 17.60
N ARG A 676 -31.72 18.91 16.58
CA ARG A 676 -31.36 18.51 15.20
C ARG A 676 -29.92 18.01 15.09
N VAL A 677 -28.98 18.62 15.82
CA VAL A 677 -27.60 18.12 15.89
C VAL A 677 -27.55 16.71 16.48
N ASP A 678 -28.35 16.42 17.53
CA ASP A 678 -28.42 15.09 18.10
C ASP A 678 -28.96 14.07 17.10
N LEU A 679 -30.02 14.42 16.38
CA LEU A 679 -30.55 13.59 15.29
C LEU A 679 -29.48 13.30 14.23
N CYS A 680 -28.79 14.34 13.76
CA CYS A 680 -27.73 14.19 12.76
C CYS A 680 -26.60 13.30 13.27
N GLN A 681 -26.20 13.47 14.53
CA GLN A 681 -25.16 12.64 15.15
C GLN A 681 -25.57 11.17 15.22
N ALA A 682 -26.84 10.90 15.60
CA ALA A 682 -27.38 9.55 15.60
C ALA A 682 -27.35 8.91 14.20
N LEU A 683 -27.75 9.67 13.16
CA LEU A 683 -27.73 9.19 11.77
C LEU A 683 -26.31 8.87 11.27
N LEU A 684 -25.33 9.70 11.60
CA LEU A 684 -23.94 9.49 11.24
C LEU A 684 -23.32 8.29 11.95
N GLY A 685 -23.85 7.90 13.12
CA GLY A 685 -23.47 6.72 13.88
C GLY A 685 -24.18 5.41 13.46
N MET A 686 -25.16 5.47 12.55
CA MET A 686 -25.88 4.28 12.11
C MET A 686 -25.00 3.35 11.27
N ASN A 687 -25.21 2.03 11.42
CA ASN A 687 -24.59 1.03 10.56
C ASN A 687 -24.86 1.30 9.07
N GLU A 688 -26.03 1.80 8.72
CA GLU A 688 -26.39 2.12 7.34
C GLU A 688 -25.55 3.27 6.74
N PHE A 689 -24.97 4.13 7.58
CA PHE A 689 -24.01 5.16 7.15
C PHE A 689 -22.62 4.56 6.89
N ILE A 690 -22.18 3.65 7.77
CA ILE A 690 -20.79 3.14 7.81
C ILE A 690 -20.61 1.91 6.92
N TYR A 691 -21.68 1.16 6.66
CA TYR A 691 -21.64 -0.06 5.84
C TYR A 691 -22.28 0.15 4.47
N VAL A 692 -21.80 -0.61 3.53
CA VAL A 692 -22.34 -0.69 2.16
C VAL A 692 -22.73 -2.13 1.85
N ASP A 693 -23.97 -2.31 1.41
CA ASP A 693 -24.53 -3.60 0.97
C ASP A 693 -23.99 -4.01 -0.40
#